data_bba9c255de1ef8488dc5b5f0d94908c1
#
_entry.id   bba9c255de1ef8488dc5b5f0d94908c1
#
_cell.length_a   1.000
_cell.length_b   1.000
_cell.length_c   1.000
_cell.angle_alpha   90.00
_cell.angle_beta   90.00
_cell.angle_gamma   90.00
#
_symmetry.space_group_name_H-M   'P 1'
#
loop_
_entity.id
_entity.type
_entity.pdbx_description
1 polymer ?
#
loop_
_entity_poly.entity_id
_entity_poly.type
_entity_poly.pdbx_seq_one_letter_code
_entity_poly.pdbx_strand_id
1 'polypeptide(L)'
;MKPVLRCTLLFAVVAAGVVAGVSTEIAANKDAPAVADPPAVPENVFPPIRGRVQIGVDPRGRSAVYQPGPGVDLLIQADRQTIRRLRQAKEMIGRKDYLNAVEMLQRVLDRDKDAFYYPDPEKRDVLTSIRGAAERMIAGMPKEGSDAYRLKYGGVARTLLDDAIKDGRLDALETVVRRYFHCEAGYEATYRSGVLHQDRGRHLAAALCFERLRELPAVAKKWEPVLSLRAAVCLSRAGLAGKAKQALAAFQQHHGNGAVSLGGRKIPGFLKPEDGPLWMAKNFSGALPRDVPETEWALFRGNRRRNGIAPLPAKADDVTWRMTTIVDPVDVTADIDQKEPTRNIARLRDVVQSLQFANAWGGKVPMPPCVHPLVIDGVVIVRTLEFTRAIELRTGTRLWESAPGLRLEADLNVDAGGRTPAISRQIQQRVYQRVFGDMNRGTMSSDGRYLYSVEESGPAFVWVDTRNEDENPNQPRTMPRRANRLLACDLRTGKAIWELGGVIGERGPVPLNDTYFLGAPLPIGRRLYCLAEVGSEIRLLAVEQRETGAGKNREITTELVWSQPLVGAGAPISRDWSRRTSAATVSYADGILVCNTDAGYLIGVNLTSQSLMWAYRYGSQSRPPFPGPFPRPQPPPNNRQTDWFDHAAAISAGKVVITPRGSGEIHCLNLVDGSVVWKKPRGDGLYVAGIVNGRVLVVGRGSVRALHLKDGSPAWKSPAKIDVPSGRGVIAGNRLLVPTRTEGIAVLDVATGELVTKTKLPNGRRPGNLVIAGGTIVSQGVDAVEAFPLPLQPRP
;
A
#
# COMPACT_ATOMS: atom_id res chain seq x y z
N MET A 1 11.95 -37.72 42.91
CA MET A 1 10.51 -38.06 43.09
C MET A 1 9.68 -37.09 42.28
N LYS A 2 8.87 -37.62 41.41
CA LYS A 2 7.95 -37.00 40.43
C LYS A 2 6.80 -36.21 41.11
N PRO A 3 5.91 -35.52 40.38
CA PRO A 3 5.85 -35.36 38.92
C PRO A 3 5.49 -33.93 38.44
N VAL A 4 5.80 -33.78 37.17
CA VAL A 4 5.37 -32.71 36.24
C VAL A 4 3.92 -32.97 35.81
N LEU A 5 3.08 -31.95 35.77
CA LEU A 5 1.74 -32.01 35.17
C LEU A 5 1.72 -31.17 33.87
N ARG A 6 1.68 -31.87 32.76
CA ARG A 6 1.35 -31.33 31.44
C ARG A 6 -0.16 -31.21 31.32
N CYS A 7 -0.64 -30.07 30.96
CA CYS A 7 -2.02 -29.87 30.44
C CYS A 7 -1.99 -29.87 28.92
N THR A 8 -2.44 -30.94 28.31
CA THR A 8 -2.64 -31.10 26.88
C THR A 8 -4.10 -30.80 26.56
N LEU A 9 -4.34 -29.87 25.66
CA LEU A 9 -5.67 -29.60 25.12
C LEU A 9 -6.06 -30.72 24.15
N LEU A 10 -7.20 -31.33 24.41
CA LEU A 10 -7.88 -32.28 23.51
C LEU A 10 -8.72 -31.50 22.52
N PHE A 11 -8.38 -31.59 21.24
CA PHE A 11 -9.33 -31.34 20.14
C PHE A 11 -9.90 -32.68 19.71
N ALA A 12 -11.20 -32.88 19.90
CA ALA A 12 -11.92 -34.03 19.40
C ALA A 12 -12.23 -33.83 17.92
N VAL A 13 -11.64 -34.64 17.07
CA VAL A 13 -12.04 -34.85 15.68
C VAL A 13 -13.05 -35.98 15.65
N VAL A 14 -14.28 -35.70 15.20
CA VAL A 14 -15.23 -36.73 14.81
C VAL A 14 -15.35 -36.66 13.29
N ALA A 15 -14.76 -37.63 12.63
CA ALA A 15 -15.07 -37.97 11.24
C ALA A 15 -14.56 -39.40 10.98
N ALA A 16 -15.41 -40.36 11.09
CA ALA A 16 -15.31 -41.65 10.37
C ALA A 16 -16.66 -42.35 10.44
N GLY A 17 -17.25 -42.58 9.31
CA GLY A 17 -18.52 -43.31 9.18
C GLY A 17 -18.76 -43.73 7.74
N VAL A 18 -18.17 -44.85 7.35
CA VAL A 18 -18.70 -45.91 6.47
C VAL A 18 -19.05 -45.54 5.03
N VAL A 19 -18.18 -45.98 4.14
CA VAL A 19 -18.50 -46.29 2.75
C VAL A 19 -18.93 -47.76 2.71
N ALA A 20 -20.18 -48.03 2.34
CA ALA A 20 -20.62 -49.35 1.86
C ALA A 20 -21.25 -49.10 0.47
N GLY A 21 -20.69 -49.77 -0.52
CA GLY A 21 -21.08 -49.66 -1.90
C GLY A 21 -22.45 -50.29 -2.18
N VAL A 22 -23.16 -49.65 -3.12
CA VAL A 22 -24.17 -50.31 -3.94
C VAL A 22 -24.02 -49.82 -5.36
N SER A 23 -23.51 -50.70 -6.19
CA SER A 23 -23.59 -50.55 -7.66
C SER A 23 -25.00 -50.84 -8.10
N THR A 24 -25.68 -49.89 -8.73
CA THR A 24 -26.85 -50.12 -9.53
C THR A 24 -26.68 -49.44 -10.87
N GLU A 25 -26.56 -50.31 -11.89
CA GLU A 25 -26.72 -49.95 -13.30
C GLU A 25 -28.09 -49.29 -13.49
N ILE A 26 -28.13 -48.12 -14.07
CA ILE A 26 -29.36 -47.51 -14.59
C ILE A 26 -29.16 -47.29 -16.07
N ALA A 27 -30.02 -47.98 -16.83
CA ALA A 27 -30.16 -47.97 -18.27
C ALA A 27 -30.43 -46.56 -18.81
N ALA A 28 -29.82 -46.27 -19.97
CA ALA A 28 -30.01 -45.06 -20.73
C ALA A 28 -31.48 -44.92 -21.19
N ASN A 29 -32.16 -43.88 -20.72
CA ASN A 29 -33.44 -43.43 -21.25
C ASN A 29 -33.14 -42.37 -22.34
N LYS A 30 -33.41 -42.71 -23.57
CA LYS A 30 -33.42 -41.85 -24.75
C LYS A 30 -34.78 -41.13 -24.77
N ASP A 31 -34.92 -40.00 -24.20
CA ASP A 31 -35.94 -39.00 -24.49
C ASP A 31 -35.92 -37.94 -23.40
N ALA A 32 -34.91 -37.02 -23.46
CA ALA A 32 -34.95 -35.78 -22.77
C ALA A 32 -34.82 -34.62 -23.76
N PRO A 33 -35.63 -33.58 -23.67
CA PRO A 33 -35.55 -32.44 -24.58
C PRO A 33 -34.23 -31.69 -24.42
N ALA A 34 -33.71 -31.23 -25.55
CA ALA A 34 -32.46 -30.47 -25.64
C ALA A 34 -32.45 -29.30 -24.68
N VAL A 35 -31.47 -29.30 -23.79
CA VAL A 35 -31.16 -28.15 -22.94
C VAL A 35 -30.60 -27.07 -23.87
N ALA A 36 -31.25 -25.92 -23.92
CA ALA A 36 -30.80 -24.77 -24.67
C ALA A 36 -29.39 -24.36 -24.17
N ASP A 37 -28.49 -24.10 -25.13
CA ASP A 37 -27.15 -23.56 -24.89
C ASP A 37 -27.24 -22.33 -23.98
N PRO A 38 -26.32 -22.17 -23.00
CA PRO A 38 -26.25 -20.96 -22.20
C PRO A 38 -25.98 -19.78 -23.14
N PRO A 39 -26.62 -18.62 -22.90
CA PRO A 39 -26.45 -17.45 -23.74
C PRO A 39 -24.96 -17.05 -23.78
N ALA A 40 -24.47 -16.86 -24.99
CA ALA A 40 -23.12 -16.40 -25.27
C ALA A 40 -22.78 -15.20 -24.38
N VAL A 41 -21.66 -15.29 -23.67
CA VAL A 41 -21.10 -14.18 -22.89
C VAL A 41 -20.79 -13.05 -23.87
N PRO A 42 -21.34 -11.85 -23.70
CA PRO A 42 -21.08 -10.76 -24.64
C PRO A 42 -19.61 -10.36 -24.62
N GLU A 43 -18.99 -10.39 -25.77
CA GLU A 43 -17.59 -9.99 -26.05
C GLU A 43 -17.38 -8.48 -25.90
N ASN A 44 -17.79 -7.84 -24.81
CA ASN A 44 -17.39 -6.46 -24.52
C ASN A 44 -17.65 -6.12 -23.06
N VAL A 45 -16.72 -6.48 -22.19
CA VAL A 45 -16.75 -6.14 -20.75
C VAL A 45 -16.46 -4.64 -20.50
N PHE A 46 -16.11 -3.88 -21.50
CA PHE A 46 -15.94 -2.43 -21.41
C PHE A 46 -16.88 -1.71 -22.35
N PRO A 47 -17.89 -1.00 -21.83
CA PRO A 47 -18.61 -0.04 -22.68
C PRO A 47 -17.61 1.01 -23.17
N PRO A 48 -17.64 1.38 -24.46
CA PRO A 48 -16.80 2.45 -24.96
C PRO A 48 -17.14 3.71 -24.16
N ILE A 49 -16.11 4.35 -23.61
CA ILE A 49 -16.20 5.61 -22.88
C ILE A 49 -16.69 6.67 -23.87
N ARG A 50 -18.00 6.84 -23.99
CA ARG A 50 -18.61 7.96 -24.69
C ARG A 50 -18.62 9.19 -23.77
N GLY A 51 -17.44 9.69 -23.44
CA GLY A 51 -17.21 11.05 -23.08
C GLY A 51 -16.57 11.72 -24.29
N ARG A 52 -17.30 12.46 -25.07
CA ARG A 52 -16.72 13.38 -26.06
C ARG A 52 -15.90 14.40 -25.26
N VAL A 53 -14.61 14.10 -25.09
CA VAL A 53 -13.62 15.16 -24.91
C VAL A 53 -13.62 15.88 -26.23
N GLN A 54 -14.21 17.10 -26.29
CA GLN A 54 -13.98 17.99 -27.40
C GLN A 54 -12.50 18.34 -27.41
N ILE A 55 -11.76 17.66 -28.25
CA ILE A 55 -10.40 18.03 -28.61
C ILE A 55 -10.61 19.25 -29.52
N GLY A 56 -10.45 20.43 -28.95
CA GLY A 56 -10.34 21.64 -29.74
C GLY A 56 -9.08 21.51 -30.59
N VAL A 57 -9.25 21.30 -31.89
CA VAL A 57 -8.14 21.34 -32.84
C VAL A 57 -8.00 22.83 -33.20
N ASP A 58 -6.84 23.43 -32.91
CA ASP A 58 -6.46 24.72 -33.43
C ASP A 58 -6.55 24.66 -34.98
N PRO A 59 -7.03 25.73 -35.67
CA PRO A 59 -7.10 25.80 -37.12
C PRO A 59 -5.77 25.51 -37.84
N ARG A 60 -4.66 25.37 -37.12
CA ARG A 60 -3.33 25.03 -37.63
C ARG A 60 -2.95 23.55 -37.36
N GLY A 61 -3.91 22.66 -37.03
CA GLY A 61 -3.65 21.22 -36.86
C GLY A 61 -2.82 20.80 -35.64
N ARG A 62 -2.53 21.71 -34.71
CA ARG A 62 -1.76 21.38 -33.51
C ARG A 62 -2.71 20.84 -32.45
N SER A 63 -2.50 19.61 -32.00
CA SER A 63 -3.21 19.04 -30.86
C SER A 63 -2.96 19.90 -29.62
N ALA A 64 -3.94 20.72 -29.23
CA ALA A 64 -3.89 21.42 -27.96
C ALA A 64 -3.91 20.42 -26.83
N VAL A 65 -2.77 20.22 -26.19
CA VAL A 65 -2.66 19.42 -24.98
C VAL A 65 -3.42 20.15 -23.89
N TYR A 66 -4.57 19.63 -23.50
CA TYR A 66 -5.32 20.13 -22.36
C TYR A 66 -4.46 20.02 -21.10
N GLN A 67 -3.89 21.13 -20.64
CA GLN A 67 -3.38 21.25 -19.29
C GLN A 67 -4.52 21.82 -18.44
N PRO A 68 -4.96 21.10 -17.40
CA PRO A 68 -5.94 21.68 -16.49
C PRO A 68 -5.34 22.96 -15.89
N GLY A 69 -6.06 24.06 -15.96
CA GLY A 69 -5.67 25.34 -15.39
C GLY A 69 -5.45 25.27 -13.87
N PRO A 70 -4.79 26.27 -13.28
CA PRO A 70 -4.60 26.31 -11.83
C PRO A 70 -5.98 26.30 -11.14
N GLY A 71 -6.21 25.31 -10.26
CA GLY A 71 -7.46 25.17 -9.52
C GLY A 71 -8.37 24.01 -9.97
N VAL A 72 -8.01 23.24 -11.02
CA VAL A 72 -8.80 22.07 -11.42
C VAL A 72 -8.71 21.01 -10.32
N ASP A 73 -9.88 20.59 -9.83
CA ASP A 73 -10.01 19.49 -8.89
C ASP A 73 -9.85 18.17 -9.65
N LEU A 74 -8.79 17.43 -9.36
CA LEU A 74 -8.50 16.11 -9.98
C LEU A 74 -9.27 14.96 -9.31
N LEU A 75 -10.00 15.24 -8.23
CA LEU A 75 -10.80 14.22 -7.57
C LEU A 75 -11.93 13.74 -8.49
N ILE A 76 -12.01 12.43 -8.69
CA ILE A 76 -13.08 11.85 -9.51
C ILE A 76 -14.39 11.96 -8.74
N GLN A 77 -15.27 12.78 -9.26
CA GLN A 77 -16.60 12.99 -8.71
C GLN A 77 -17.60 12.02 -9.33
N ALA A 78 -18.68 11.77 -8.59
CA ALA A 78 -19.80 10.99 -9.07
C ALA A 78 -20.39 11.57 -10.35
N ASP A 79 -20.83 10.70 -11.24
CA ASP A 79 -21.50 11.11 -12.47
C ASP A 79 -22.83 11.84 -12.17
N ARG A 80 -23.22 12.74 -13.08
CA ARG A 80 -24.42 13.57 -12.94
C ARG A 80 -25.67 12.73 -12.75
N GLN A 81 -25.76 11.56 -13.37
CA GLN A 81 -26.91 10.67 -13.28
C GLN A 81 -27.04 10.09 -11.86
N THR A 82 -25.92 9.68 -11.24
CA THR A 82 -25.91 9.17 -9.87
C THR A 82 -26.28 10.26 -8.86
N ILE A 83 -25.75 11.48 -9.03
CA ILE A 83 -26.13 12.62 -8.18
C ILE A 83 -27.62 12.95 -8.34
N ARG A 84 -28.14 12.90 -9.57
CA ARG A 84 -29.59 13.07 -9.83
C ARG A 84 -30.41 12.00 -9.12
N ARG A 85 -29.98 10.74 -9.17
CA ARG A 85 -30.68 9.64 -8.46
C ARG A 85 -30.74 9.87 -6.95
N LEU A 86 -29.63 10.30 -6.33
CA LEU A 86 -29.65 10.64 -4.89
C LEU A 86 -30.60 11.78 -4.56
N ARG A 87 -30.69 12.83 -5.40
CA ARG A 87 -31.64 13.93 -5.23
C ARG A 87 -33.08 13.46 -5.39
N GLN A 88 -33.37 12.68 -6.42
CA GLN A 88 -34.69 12.11 -6.65
C GLN A 88 -35.13 11.18 -5.50
N ALA A 89 -34.23 10.34 -5.00
CA ALA A 89 -34.52 9.50 -3.82
C ALA A 89 -34.86 10.36 -2.59
N LYS A 90 -34.14 11.49 -2.39
CA LYS A 90 -34.45 12.44 -1.30
C LYS A 90 -35.85 13.06 -1.45
N GLU A 91 -36.22 13.46 -2.67
CA GLU A 91 -37.56 14.00 -2.96
C GLU A 91 -38.65 12.96 -2.75
N MET A 92 -38.43 11.70 -3.19
CA MET A 92 -39.37 10.59 -2.96
C MET A 92 -39.58 10.31 -1.47
N ILE A 93 -38.51 10.33 -0.65
CA ILE A 93 -38.60 10.23 0.80
C ILE A 93 -39.47 11.36 1.37
N GLY A 94 -39.29 12.60 0.90
CA GLY A 94 -40.12 13.75 1.29
C GLY A 94 -41.60 13.60 0.94
N ARG A 95 -41.90 12.92 -0.17
CA ARG A 95 -43.27 12.59 -0.63
C ARG A 95 -43.83 11.31 -0.04
N LYS A 96 -43.08 10.63 0.84
CA LYS A 96 -43.43 9.32 1.46
C LYS A 96 -43.53 8.17 0.48
N ASP A 97 -42.94 8.29 -0.70
CA ASP A 97 -42.82 7.24 -1.70
C ASP A 97 -41.58 6.37 -1.40
N TYR A 98 -41.66 5.62 -0.32
CA TYR A 98 -40.53 4.86 0.24
C TYR A 98 -40.08 3.70 -0.64
N LEU A 99 -41.00 2.99 -1.28
CA LEU A 99 -40.73 1.82 -2.11
C LEU A 99 -39.83 2.17 -3.30
N ASN A 100 -40.13 3.26 -3.98
CA ASN A 100 -39.34 3.75 -5.11
C ASN A 100 -38.01 4.38 -4.63
N ALA A 101 -38.04 5.10 -3.47
CA ALA A 101 -36.85 5.67 -2.88
C ALA A 101 -35.81 4.60 -2.52
N VAL A 102 -36.22 3.52 -1.85
CA VAL A 102 -35.30 2.45 -1.43
C VAL A 102 -34.73 1.68 -2.62
N GLU A 103 -35.50 1.50 -3.70
CA GLU A 103 -35.00 0.90 -4.94
C GLU A 103 -33.90 1.77 -5.58
N MET A 104 -34.15 3.08 -5.65
CA MET A 104 -33.19 4.00 -6.23
C MET A 104 -31.89 4.06 -5.42
N LEU A 105 -31.99 4.04 -4.08
CA LEU A 105 -30.82 4.02 -3.19
C LEU A 105 -30.07 2.69 -3.27
N GLN A 106 -30.79 1.55 -3.37
CA GLN A 106 -30.14 0.25 -3.52
C GLN A 106 -29.34 0.16 -4.81
N ARG A 107 -29.82 0.73 -5.92
CA ARG A 107 -29.06 0.80 -7.17
C ARG A 107 -27.74 1.59 -7.00
N VAL A 108 -27.65 2.53 -6.05
CA VAL A 108 -26.41 3.21 -5.70
C VAL A 108 -25.50 2.31 -4.87
N LEU A 109 -26.06 1.56 -3.91
CA LEU A 109 -25.32 0.62 -3.06
C LEU A 109 -24.79 -0.58 -3.85
N ASP A 110 -25.51 -1.03 -4.88
CA ASP A 110 -25.14 -2.15 -5.74
C ASP A 110 -24.04 -1.83 -6.76
N ARG A 111 -23.63 -0.56 -6.88
CA ARG A 111 -22.52 -0.18 -7.77
C ARG A 111 -21.21 -0.78 -7.28
N ASP A 112 -20.39 -1.24 -8.22
CA ASP A 112 -19.05 -1.77 -7.90
C ASP A 112 -18.06 -0.67 -7.48
N LYS A 113 -18.32 0.58 -7.92
CA LYS A 113 -17.44 1.74 -7.70
C LYS A 113 -18.14 2.78 -6.86
N ASP A 114 -17.44 3.29 -5.88
CA ASP A 114 -17.84 4.46 -5.11
C ASP A 114 -17.27 5.74 -5.74
N ALA A 115 -17.80 6.89 -5.37
CA ALA A 115 -17.29 8.18 -5.82
C ALA A 115 -17.64 9.26 -4.80
N PHE A 116 -16.84 10.32 -4.77
CA PHE A 116 -17.15 11.49 -3.98
C PHE A 116 -18.08 12.45 -4.72
N TYR A 117 -18.85 13.21 -3.98
CA TYR A 117 -19.60 14.35 -4.49
C TYR A 117 -19.75 15.42 -3.39
N TYR A 118 -20.11 16.61 -3.79
CA TYR A 118 -20.47 17.70 -2.89
C TYR A 118 -21.99 17.70 -2.72
N PRO A 119 -22.53 17.40 -1.51
CA PRO A 119 -23.98 17.42 -1.26
C PRO A 119 -24.60 18.79 -1.51
N ASP A 120 -23.86 19.84 -1.18
CA ASP A 120 -24.17 21.23 -1.48
C ASP A 120 -23.14 21.77 -2.48
N PRO A 121 -23.55 22.11 -3.73
CA PRO A 121 -22.64 22.63 -4.73
C PRO A 121 -21.96 23.96 -4.36
N GLU A 122 -22.57 24.74 -3.45
CA GLU A 122 -22.04 26.01 -2.98
C GLU A 122 -21.01 25.81 -1.85
N LYS A 123 -21.14 24.74 -1.07
CA LYS A 123 -20.23 24.38 0.01
C LYS A 123 -19.27 23.26 -0.43
N ARG A 124 -18.17 23.63 -1.05
CA ARG A 124 -17.15 22.70 -1.53
C ARG A 124 -16.14 22.22 -0.47
N ASP A 125 -16.44 22.41 0.80
CA ASP A 125 -15.67 21.97 1.96
C ASP A 125 -16.10 20.59 2.49
N VAL A 126 -17.34 20.16 2.20
CA VAL A 126 -17.90 18.89 2.66
C VAL A 126 -17.96 17.88 1.53
N LEU A 127 -16.98 17.01 1.49
CA LEU A 127 -16.91 15.89 0.55
C LEU A 127 -17.61 14.66 1.13
N THR A 128 -18.45 14.00 0.33
CA THR A 128 -19.22 12.84 0.77
C THR A 128 -19.17 11.73 -0.29
N SER A 129 -19.00 10.47 0.15
CA SER A 129 -19.16 9.30 -0.69
C SER A 129 -20.62 9.10 -1.07
N ILE A 130 -20.90 8.75 -2.34
CA ILE A 130 -22.26 8.46 -2.81
C ILE A 130 -22.88 7.28 -2.07
N ARG A 131 -22.08 6.26 -1.77
CA ARG A 131 -22.50 5.09 -1.00
C ARG A 131 -22.85 5.48 0.43
N GLY A 132 -21.98 6.23 1.10
CA GLY A 132 -22.26 6.75 2.44
C GLY A 132 -23.46 7.71 2.48
N ALA A 133 -23.73 8.45 1.42
CA ALA A 133 -24.94 9.28 1.32
C ALA A 133 -26.22 8.43 1.21
N ALA A 134 -26.21 7.40 0.36
CA ALA A 134 -27.34 6.47 0.21
C ALA A 134 -27.63 5.76 1.53
N GLU A 135 -26.60 5.27 2.23
CA GLU A 135 -26.75 4.64 3.54
C GLU A 135 -27.37 5.59 4.58
N ARG A 136 -26.90 6.85 4.66
CA ARG A 136 -27.49 7.83 5.58
C ARG A 136 -28.94 8.17 5.24
N MET A 137 -29.29 8.21 3.95
CA MET A 137 -30.68 8.44 3.55
C MET A 137 -31.58 7.27 3.99
N ILE A 138 -31.14 6.02 3.84
CA ILE A 138 -31.90 4.84 4.30
C ILE A 138 -32.01 4.85 5.84
N ALA A 139 -30.91 5.11 6.54
CA ALA A 139 -30.89 5.17 8.01
C ALA A 139 -31.79 6.28 8.58
N GLY A 140 -31.90 7.40 7.87
CA GLY A 140 -32.72 8.55 8.28
C GLY A 140 -34.19 8.45 7.89
N MET A 141 -34.63 7.36 7.25
CA MET A 141 -36.05 7.17 6.93
C MET A 141 -36.89 6.90 8.20
N PRO A 142 -38.14 7.32 8.21
CA PRO A 142 -39.08 6.92 9.26
C PRO A 142 -39.33 5.40 9.21
N LYS A 143 -40.09 4.89 10.18
CA LYS A 143 -40.35 3.45 10.34
C LYS A 143 -40.91 2.81 9.06
N GLU A 144 -41.86 3.49 8.41
CA GLU A 144 -42.48 3.02 7.17
C GLU A 144 -41.46 2.85 6.03
N GLY A 145 -40.52 3.75 5.92
CA GLY A 145 -39.43 3.66 4.94
C GLY A 145 -38.42 2.55 5.26
N SER A 146 -38.07 2.38 6.52
CA SER A 146 -37.25 1.28 6.99
C SER A 146 -37.94 -0.09 6.77
N ASP A 147 -39.24 -0.17 7.02
CA ASP A 147 -40.03 -1.39 6.80
C ASP A 147 -40.14 -1.71 5.30
N ALA A 148 -40.31 -0.70 4.45
CA ALA A 148 -40.28 -0.87 2.99
C ALA A 148 -38.94 -1.46 2.50
N TYR A 149 -37.80 -0.96 3.05
CA TYR A 149 -36.48 -1.50 2.74
C TYR A 149 -36.34 -2.97 3.17
N ARG A 150 -36.75 -3.30 4.40
CA ARG A 150 -36.69 -4.67 4.94
C ARG A 150 -37.57 -5.62 4.16
N LEU A 151 -38.77 -5.19 3.80
CA LEU A 151 -39.72 -6.00 3.00
C LEU A 151 -39.12 -6.37 1.64
N LYS A 152 -38.51 -5.38 0.97
CA LYS A 152 -37.96 -5.57 -0.40
C LYS A 152 -36.69 -6.37 -0.44
N TYR A 153 -35.74 -6.14 0.49
CA TYR A 153 -34.40 -6.68 0.45
C TYR A 153 -34.03 -7.65 1.57
N GLY A 154 -34.88 -7.79 2.59
CA GLY A 154 -34.60 -8.62 3.75
C GLY A 154 -34.43 -10.10 3.44
N GLY A 155 -35.27 -10.65 2.54
CA GLY A 155 -35.18 -12.05 2.11
C GLY A 155 -33.87 -12.37 1.38
N VAL A 156 -33.51 -11.55 0.40
CA VAL A 156 -32.25 -11.71 -0.36
C VAL A 156 -31.04 -11.58 0.56
N ALA A 157 -31.06 -10.59 1.46
CA ALA A 157 -29.99 -10.38 2.43
C ALA A 157 -29.83 -11.59 3.38
N ARG A 158 -30.94 -12.23 3.76
CA ARG A 158 -30.93 -13.42 4.64
C ARG A 158 -30.32 -14.63 3.95
N THR A 159 -30.70 -14.93 2.73
CA THR A 159 -30.10 -16.01 1.94
C THR A 159 -28.58 -15.83 1.82
N LEU A 160 -28.15 -14.63 1.42
CA LEU A 160 -26.73 -14.34 1.30
C LEU A 160 -25.98 -14.46 2.64
N LEU A 161 -26.59 -14.08 3.75
CA LEU A 161 -25.98 -14.24 5.07
C LEU A 161 -25.85 -15.74 5.45
N ASP A 162 -26.88 -16.54 5.21
CA ASP A 162 -26.88 -17.96 5.54
C ASP A 162 -25.81 -18.70 4.73
N ASP A 163 -25.66 -18.36 3.45
CA ASP A 163 -24.58 -18.87 2.59
C ASP A 163 -23.19 -18.43 3.12
N ALA A 164 -23.04 -17.15 3.48
CA ALA A 164 -21.80 -16.64 4.02
C ALA A 164 -21.39 -17.29 5.35
N ILE A 165 -22.36 -17.63 6.19
CA ILE A 165 -22.12 -18.35 7.46
C ILE A 165 -21.70 -19.79 7.17
N LYS A 166 -22.37 -20.46 6.23
CA LYS A 166 -22.07 -21.83 5.82
C LYS A 166 -20.64 -21.94 5.26
N ASP A 167 -20.25 -20.98 4.43
CA ASP A 167 -18.92 -20.93 3.84
C ASP A 167 -17.81 -20.52 4.83
N GLY A 168 -18.16 -19.92 5.97
CA GLY A 168 -17.23 -19.42 6.98
C GLY A 168 -16.32 -18.30 6.48
N ARG A 169 -16.69 -17.62 5.40
CA ARG A 169 -15.85 -16.64 4.68
C ARG A 169 -16.20 -15.21 5.09
N LEU A 170 -15.17 -14.48 5.55
CA LEU A 170 -15.32 -13.07 5.95
C LEU A 170 -15.73 -12.18 4.76
N ASP A 171 -15.18 -12.39 3.58
CA ASP A 171 -15.49 -11.60 2.38
C ASP A 171 -16.96 -11.77 1.92
N ALA A 172 -17.55 -12.94 2.13
CA ALA A 172 -18.97 -13.17 1.89
C ALA A 172 -19.82 -12.37 2.88
N LEU A 173 -19.49 -12.38 4.18
CA LEU A 173 -20.14 -11.53 5.19
C LEU A 173 -19.99 -10.04 4.85
N GLU A 174 -18.80 -9.59 4.46
CA GLU A 174 -18.54 -8.20 4.06
C GLU A 174 -19.38 -7.79 2.84
N THR A 175 -19.70 -8.72 1.94
CA THR A 175 -20.62 -8.47 0.82
C THR A 175 -22.05 -8.18 1.29
N VAL A 176 -22.54 -8.93 2.27
CA VAL A 176 -23.86 -8.67 2.89
C VAL A 176 -23.86 -7.31 3.58
N VAL A 177 -22.81 -7.01 4.36
CA VAL A 177 -22.62 -5.71 5.04
C VAL A 177 -22.64 -4.55 4.05
N ARG A 178 -21.95 -4.71 2.93
CA ARG A 178 -21.82 -3.65 1.91
C ARG A 178 -23.14 -3.34 1.21
N ARG A 179 -23.91 -4.35 0.86
CA ARG A 179 -25.10 -4.20 0.02
C ARG A 179 -26.40 -4.04 0.81
N TYR A 180 -26.48 -4.68 1.99
CA TYR A 180 -27.74 -4.84 2.71
C TYR A 180 -27.63 -4.51 4.20
N PHE A 181 -26.81 -3.54 4.56
CA PHE A 181 -26.61 -3.18 5.97
C PHE A 181 -27.92 -2.90 6.72
N HIS A 182 -28.89 -2.24 6.09
CA HIS A 182 -30.12 -1.78 6.76
C HIS A 182 -31.22 -2.86 6.87
N CYS A 183 -30.85 -4.15 6.76
CA CYS A 183 -31.70 -5.30 7.08
C CYS A 183 -31.20 -6.04 8.32
N GLU A 184 -32.04 -6.86 8.96
CA GLU A 184 -31.61 -7.70 10.08
C GLU A 184 -30.42 -8.59 9.76
N ALA A 185 -30.40 -9.18 8.57
CA ALA A 185 -29.28 -9.96 8.07
C ALA A 185 -27.99 -9.11 7.93
N GLY A 186 -28.10 -7.85 7.50
CA GLY A 186 -26.99 -6.93 7.38
C GLY A 186 -26.41 -6.52 8.75
N TYR A 187 -27.26 -6.31 9.73
CA TYR A 187 -26.83 -6.04 11.11
C TYR A 187 -26.10 -7.24 11.71
N GLU A 188 -26.65 -8.45 11.52
CA GLU A 188 -26.04 -9.69 11.98
C GLU A 188 -24.69 -9.95 11.28
N ALA A 189 -24.62 -9.76 9.97
CA ALA A 189 -23.37 -9.84 9.20
C ALA A 189 -22.31 -8.87 9.72
N THR A 190 -22.73 -7.63 10.06
CA THR A 190 -21.82 -6.60 10.60
C THR A 190 -21.28 -7.00 11.97
N TYR A 191 -22.12 -7.51 12.86
CA TYR A 191 -21.69 -7.98 14.17
C TYR A 191 -20.70 -9.15 14.04
N ARG A 192 -21.01 -10.15 13.21
CA ARG A 192 -20.15 -11.32 12.95
C ARG A 192 -18.81 -10.90 12.31
N SER A 193 -18.83 -9.99 11.34
CA SER A 193 -17.62 -9.43 10.75
C SER A 193 -16.76 -8.73 11.81
N GLY A 194 -17.37 -7.94 12.69
CA GLY A 194 -16.69 -7.29 13.81
C GLY A 194 -16.01 -8.28 14.74
N VAL A 195 -16.69 -9.39 15.09
CA VAL A 195 -16.10 -10.46 15.91
C VAL A 195 -14.92 -11.11 15.21
N LEU A 196 -15.07 -11.49 13.93
CA LEU A 196 -13.99 -12.10 13.16
C LEU A 196 -12.79 -11.18 12.98
N HIS A 197 -13.01 -9.87 12.82
CA HIS A 197 -11.93 -8.88 12.80
C HIS A 197 -11.24 -8.81 14.17
N GLN A 198 -11.99 -8.79 15.27
CA GLN A 198 -11.45 -8.77 16.63
C GLN A 198 -10.56 -9.99 16.89
N ASP A 199 -11.03 -11.19 16.54
CA ASP A 199 -10.31 -12.45 16.73
C ASP A 199 -9.01 -12.51 15.90
N ARG A 200 -8.99 -11.83 14.76
CA ARG A 200 -7.80 -11.68 13.90
C ARG A 200 -6.90 -10.51 14.28
N GLY A 201 -7.13 -9.84 15.43
CA GLY A 201 -6.35 -8.70 15.89
C GLY A 201 -6.55 -7.40 15.10
N ARG A 202 -7.54 -7.35 14.19
CA ARG A 202 -7.86 -6.17 13.37
C ARG A 202 -8.78 -5.24 14.15
N HIS A 203 -8.26 -4.64 15.21
CA HIS A 203 -9.08 -3.95 16.22
C HIS A 203 -9.83 -2.73 15.66
N LEU A 204 -9.24 -1.94 14.76
CA LEU A 204 -9.95 -0.79 14.18
C LEU A 204 -11.09 -1.24 13.25
N ALA A 205 -10.87 -2.25 12.43
CA ALA A 205 -11.93 -2.80 11.57
C ALA A 205 -13.09 -3.36 12.41
N ALA A 206 -12.78 -4.07 13.49
CA ALA A 206 -13.77 -4.54 14.45
C ALA A 206 -14.53 -3.37 15.09
N ALA A 207 -13.80 -2.36 15.55
CA ALA A 207 -14.37 -1.16 16.15
C ALA A 207 -15.31 -0.43 15.19
N LEU A 208 -14.94 -0.28 13.92
CA LEU A 208 -15.79 0.35 12.91
C LEU A 208 -17.10 -0.44 12.69
N CYS A 209 -17.05 -1.78 12.68
CA CYS A 209 -18.25 -2.60 12.61
C CYS A 209 -19.15 -2.41 13.83
N PHE A 210 -18.57 -2.43 15.04
CA PHE A 210 -19.34 -2.27 16.27
C PHE A 210 -19.90 -0.85 16.44
N GLU A 211 -19.12 0.19 16.13
CA GLU A 211 -19.58 1.59 16.17
C GLU A 211 -20.74 1.82 15.19
N ARG A 212 -20.65 1.27 13.98
CA ARG A 212 -21.74 1.37 13.00
C ARG A 212 -23.05 0.77 13.50
N LEU A 213 -23.02 -0.30 14.31
CA LEU A 213 -24.21 -0.85 14.95
C LEU A 213 -24.66 0.02 16.13
N ARG A 214 -23.72 0.60 16.90
CA ARG A 214 -24.04 1.48 18.04
C ARG A 214 -24.70 2.80 17.61
N GLU A 215 -24.43 3.28 16.40
CA GLU A 215 -25.13 4.44 15.82
C GLU A 215 -26.62 4.22 15.61
N LEU A 216 -27.11 2.96 15.72
CA LEU A 216 -28.50 2.58 15.57
C LEU A 216 -29.04 2.01 16.90
N PRO A 217 -29.52 2.85 17.86
CA PRO A 217 -29.86 2.38 19.21
C PRO A 217 -30.88 1.24 19.25
N ALA A 218 -31.88 1.27 18.36
CA ALA A 218 -32.90 0.21 18.28
C ALA A 218 -32.29 -1.14 17.88
N VAL A 219 -31.26 -1.13 17.02
CA VAL A 219 -30.55 -2.33 16.56
C VAL A 219 -29.53 -2.77 17.60
N ALA A 220 -28.77 -1.83 18.15
CA ALA A 220 -27.72 -2.08 19.15
C ALA A 220 -28.25 -2.82 20.38
N LYS A 221 -29.48 -2.51 20.80
CA LYS A 221 -30.16 -3.14 21.97
C LYS A 221 -30.08 -4.66 21.95
N LYS A 222 -30.07 -5.28 20.78
CA LYS A 222 -29.98 -6.74 20.62
C LYS A 222 -28.68 -7.34 21.16
N TRP A 223 -27.57 -6.58 21.07
CA TRP A 223 -26.23 -7.04 21.46
C TRP A 223 -25.63 -6.30 22.65
N GLU A 224 -26.33 -5.30 23.20
CA GLU A 224 -25.89 -4.64 24.43
C GLU A 224 -26.02 -5.58 25.64
N PRO A 225 -25.17 -5.45 26.67
CA PRO A 225 -24.07 -4.50 26.83
C PRO A 225 -22.75 -4.96 26.13
N VAL A 226 -22.73 -6.15 25.56
CA VAL A 226 -21.54 -6.79 24.99
C VAL A 226 -21.01 -5.99 23.79
N LEU A 227 -21.89 -5.40 22.98
CA LEU A 227 -21.52 -4.58 21.83
C LEU A 227 -20.65 -3.39 22.24
N SER A 228 -21.10 -2.63 23.24
CA SER A 228 -20.35 -1.48 23.74
C SER A 228 -19.02 -1.86 24.39
N LEU A 229 -18.97 -3.01 25.08
CA LEU A 229 -17.72 -3.52 25.66
C LEU A 229 -16.72 -3.93 24.57
N ARG A 230 -17.15 -4.68 23.55
CA ARG A 230 -16.33 -5.06 22.41
C ARG A 230 -15.82 -3.83 21.66
N ALA A 231 -16.70 -2.84 21.41
CA ALA A 231 -16.32 -1.57 20.81
C ALA A 231 -15.24 -0.87 21.62
N ALA A 232 -15.42 -0.74 22.95
CA ALA A 232 -14.45 -0.09 23.83
C ALA A 232 -13.08 -0.76 23.80
N VAL A 233 -13.03 -2.09 23.92
CA VAL A 233 -11.78 -2.87 23.85
C VAL A 233 -11.09 -2.66 22.50
N CYS A 234 -11.84 -2.74 21.40
CA CYS A 234 -11.29 -2.59 20.06
C CYS A 234 -10.81 -1.15 19.80
N LEU A 235 -11.58 -0.13 20.20
CA LEU A 235 -11.21 1.29 20.08
C LEU A 235 -9.96 1.62 20.90
N SER A 236 -9.85 1.08 22.12
CA SER A 236 -8.66 1.27 22.95
C SER A 236 -7.42 0.66 22.31
N ARG A 237 -7.55 -0.57 21.80
CA ARG A 237 -6.45 -1.25 21.12
C ARG A 237 -6.08 -0.59 19.78
N ALA A 238 -7.02 0.10 19.13
CA ALA A 238 -6.78 0.92 17.95
C ALA A 238 -6.18 2.30 18.28
N GLY A 239 -5.93 2.63 19.56
CA GLY A 239 -5.38 3.92 19.98
C GLY A 239 -6.40 5.08 19.99
N LEU A 240 -7.70 4.79 19.93
CA LEU A 240 -8.80 5.78 19.92
C LEU A 240 -9.38 5.96 21.32
N ALA A 241 -8.56 6.39 22.28
CA ALA A 241 -8.90 6.45 23.71
C ALA A 241 -10.17 7.27 24.02
N GLY A 242 -10.40 8.39 23.32
CA GLY A 242 -11.61 9.22 23.51
C GLY A 242 -12.89 8.46 23.16
N LYS A 243 -12.92 7.78 21.99
CA LYS A 243 -14.05 6.95 21.57
C LYS A 243 -14.21 5.71 22.47
N ALA A 244 -13.10 5.12 22.92
CA ALA A 244 -13.12 3.99 23.85
C ALA A 244 -13.79 4.37 25.17
N LYS A 245 -13.50 5.57 25.71
CA LYS A 245 -14.14 6.10 26.92
C LYS A 245 -15.66 6.27 26.72
N GLN A 246 -16.10 6.79 25.57
CA GLN A 246 -17.53 6.92 25.24
C GLN A 246 -18.21 5.55 25.16
N ALA A 247 -17.55 4.55 24.56
CA ALA A 247 -18.08 3.19 24.47
C ALA A 247 -18.16 2.51 25.86
N LEU A 248 -17.20 2.76 26.76
CA LEU A 248 -17.24 2.28 28.14
C LEU A 248 -18.38 2.93 28.95
N ALA A 249 -18.62 4.22 28.76
CA ALA A 249 -19.75 4.91 29.40
C ALA A 249 -21.08 4.31 28.95
N ALA A 250 -21.25 4.03 27.66
CA ALA A 250 -22.43 3.35 27.16
C ALA A 250 -22.56 1.91 27.69
N PHE A 251 -21.44 1.17 27.78
CA PHE A 251 -21.42 -0.15 28.42
C PHE A 251 -21.93 -0.08 29.86
N GLN A 252 -21.43 0.87 30.66
CA GLN A 252 -21.89 1.06 32.04
C GLN A 252 -23.36 1.43 32.13
N GLN A 253 -23.83 2.29 31.22
CA GLN A 253 -25.25 2.67 31.15
C GLN A 253 -26.15 1.46 30.90
N HIS A 254 -25.74 0.52 30.06
CA HIS A 254 -26.53 -0.68 29.75
C HIS A 254 -26.36 -1.82 30.75
N HIS A 255 -25.15 -1.95 31.32
CA HIS A 255 -24.82 -3.05 32.24
C HIS A 255 -25.07 -2.69 33.68
N GLY A 256 -25.00 -1.41 34.06
CA GLY A 256 -24.99 -0.95 35.45
C GLY A 256 -23.66 -1.25 36.14
N ASN A 257 -23.68 -1.22 37.48
CA ASN A 257 -22.49 -1.40 38.32
C ASN A 257 -22.23 -2.89 38.70
N GLY A 258 -22.96 -3.82 38.12
CA GLY A 258 -22.89 -5.24 38.45
C GLY A 258 -21.60 -5.89 38.02
N ALA A 259 -21.38 -7.14 38.43
CA ALA A 259 -20.25 -7.95 38.00
C ALA A 259 -20.40 -8.37 36.54
N VAL A 260 -19.31 -8.26 35.78
CA VAL A 260 -19.23 -8.64 34.37
C VAL A 260 -18.72 -10.06 34.25
N SER A 261 -19.40 -10.90 33.51
CA SER A 261 -18.93 -12.27 33.23
C SER A 261 -18.08 -12.28 31.95
N LEU A 262 -16.79 -12.60 32.08
CA LEU A 262 -15.82 -12.64 30.99
C LEU A 262 -15.05 -13.97 31.02
N GLY A 263 -15.20 -14.78 29.97
CA GLY A 263 -14.53 -16.06 29.88
C GLY A 263 -14.84 -17.00 31.05
N GLY A 264 -16.08 -17.00 31.54
CA GLY A 264 -16.52 -17.79 32.69
C GLY A 264 -16.12 -17.20 34.06
N ARG A 265 -15.42 -16.09 34.12
CA ARG A 265 -15.04 -15.40 35.37
C ARG A 265 -15.93 -14.20 35.61
N LYS A 266 -16.40 -14.03 36.86
CA LYS A 266 -17.10 -12.83 37.30
C LYS A 266 -16.07 -11.79 37.74
N ILE A 267 -16.06 -10.64 37.09
CA ILE A 267 -15.17 -9.53 37.35
C ILE A 267 -16.02 -8.36 37.89
N PRO A 268 -15.64 -7.73 39.02
CA PRO A 268 -16.35 -6.55 39.51
C PRO A 268 -16.44 -5.47 38.40
N GLY A 269 -17.59 -4.85 38.25
CA GLY A 269 -17.78 -3.70 37.38
C GLY A 269 -17.06 -2.46 37.92
N PHE A 270 -17.16 -1.35 37.22
CA PHE A 270 -16.67 -0.06 37.67
C PHE A 270 -17.83 0.87 37.99
N LEU A 271 -17.63 1.70 39.01
CA LEU A 271 -18.72 2.52 39.56
C LEU A 271 -18.91 3.84 38.79
N LYS A 272 -17.86 4.42 38.32
CA LYS A 272 -17.87 5.72 37.60
C LYS A 272 -17.28 5.56 36.20
N PRO A 273 -17.78 6.28 35.18
CA PRO A 273 -17.26 6.24 33.83
C PRO A 273 -15.75 6.56 33.73
N GLU A 274 -15.24 7.38 34.69
CA GLU A 274 -13.83 7.75 34.78
C GLU A 274 -12.94 6.55 35.10
N ASP A 275 -13.43 5.56 35.84
CA ASP A 275 -12.71 4.36 36.28
C ASP A 275 -12.62 3.31 35.13
N GLY A 276 -13.47 3.45 34.13
CA GLY A 276 -13.58 2.50 33.03
C GLY A 276 -12.27 2.22 32.29
N PRO A 277 -11.45 3.22 31.94
CA PRO A 277 -10.14 2.98 31.31
C PRO A 277 -9.18 2.16 32.17
N LEU A 278 -9.12 2.42 33.48
CA LEU A 278 -8.28 1.66 34.41
C LEU A 278 -8.83 0.24 34.61
N TRP A 279 -10.13 0.09 34.75
CA TRP A 279 -10.80 -1.21 34.81
C TRP A 279 -10.53 -2.04 33.56
N MET A 280 -10.62 -1.42 32.37
CA MET A 280 -10.32 -2.08 31.10
C MET A 280 -8.85 -2.49 31.02
N ALA A 281 -7.92 -1.62 31.40
CA ALA A 281 -6.50 -1.92 31.41
C ALA A 281 -6.16 -3.08 32.35
N LYS A 282 -6.85 -3.20 33.51
CA LYS A 282 -6.67 -4.28 34.47
C LYS A 282 -7.21 -5.63 33.95
N ASN A 283 -8.36 -5.63 33.31
CA ASN A 283 -9.07 -6.85 32.99
C ASN A 283 -8.89 -7.33 31.54
N PHE A 284 -8.50 -6.45 30.64
CA PHE A 284 -8.21 -6.73 29.22
C PHE A 284 -6.75 -6.42 28.89
N SER A 285 -5.86 -6.72 29.81
CA SER A 285 -4.43 -6.51 29.68
C SER A 285 -3.77 -7.38 28.58
N GLY A 286 -4.28 -7.27 27.38
CA GLY A 286 -3.47 -7.41 26.20
C GLY A 286 -2.87 -6.02 26.00
N ALA A 287 -1.56 -5.90 25.99
CA ALA A 287 -0.85 -4.64 25.80
C ALA A 287 -1.57 -3.79 24.75
N LEU A 288 -1.65 -2.47 24.99
CA LEU A 288 -1.82 -1.47 23.91
C LEU A 288 -1.06 -2.01 22.69
N PRO A 289 -1.56 -1.85 21.45
CA PRO A 289 -0.80 -2.28 20.30
C PRO A 289 0.56 -1.58 20.37
N ARG A 290 1.49 -2.26 21.00
CA ARG A 290 2.90 -2.01 20.74
C ARG A 290 3.04 -2.42 19.29
N ASP A 291 3.61 -1.56 18.49
CA ASP A 291 4.02 -1.93 17.15
C ASP A 291 4.77 -3.26 17.30
N VAL A 292 4.16 -4.34 16.80
CA VAL A 292 4.74 -5.68 16.94
C VAL A 292 6.04 -5.65 16.17
N PRO A 293 7.19 -5.94 16.79
CA PRO A 293 8.46 -5.91 16.09
C PRO A 293 8.43 -6.84 14.90
N GLU A 294 8.82 -6.33 13.75
CA GLU A 294 8.88 -7.12 12.51
C GLU A 294 10.17 -7.93 12.51
N THR A 295 10.03 -9.25 12.47
CA THR A 295 11.18 -10.16 12.31
C THR A 295 11.61 -10.28 10.85
N GLU A 296 10.77 -9.83 9.93
CA GLU A 296 10.93 -9.88 8.48
C GLU A 296 10.59 -8.55 7.82
N TRP A 297 11.23 -8.29 6.67
CA TRP A 297 11.02 -7.09 5.86
C TRP A 297 10.44 -7.48 4.52
N ALA A 298 9.16 -7.86 4.51
CA ALA A 298 8.46 -8.31 3.31
C ALA A 298 7.98 -7.17 2.40
N LEU A 299 8.08 -5.92 2.85
CA LEU A 299 7.58 -4.74 2.17
C LEU A 299 8.56 -3.58 2.32
N PHE A 300 8.52 -2.64 1.37
CA PHE A 300 9.14 -1.34 1.57
C PHE A 300 8.68 -0.73 2.90
N ARG A 301 9.62 -0.31 3.77
CA ARG A 301 9.40 0.14 5.14
C ARG A 301 8.82 -0.93 6.09
N GLY A 302 9.11 -2.21 5.82
CA GLY A 302 8.90 -3.35 6.71
C GLY A 302 7.52 -3.97 6.60
N ASN A 303 6.47 -3.26 6.98
CA ASN A 303 5.14 -3.81 7.16
C ASN A 303 4.04 -3.07 6.36
N ARG A 304 2.80 -3.54 6.45
CA ARG A 304 1.63 -2.96 5.77
C ARG A 304 1.30 -1.53 6.23
N ARG A 305 1.70 -1.15 7.44
CA ARG A 305 1.57 0.22 7.98
C ARG A 305 2.66 1.14 7.46
N ARG A 306 3.63 0.62 6.70
CA ARG A 306 4.83 1.35 6.26
C ARG A 306 5.61 1.97 7.44
N ASN A 307 5.60 1.27 8.56
CA ASN A 307 6.21 1.68 9.81
C ASN A 307 6.82 0.45 10.52
N GLY A 308 7.76 -0.24 9.87
CA GLY A 308 8.45 -1.42 10.41
C GLY A 308 9.41 -1.04 11.53
N ILE A 309 9.37 -1.80 12.61
CA ILE A 309 10.27 -1.68 13.75
C ILE A 309 10.83 -3.08 14.03
N ALA A 310 12.11 -3.28 13.74
CA ALA A 310 12.76 -4.56 14.01
C ALA A 310 12.87 -4.82 15.52
N PRO A 311 12.86 -6.07 15.97
CA PRO A 311 13.23 -6.39 17.35
C PRO A 311 14.70 -6.04 17.61
N LEU A 312 15.00 -5.61 18.83
CA LEU A 312 16.36 -5.45 19.27
C LEU A 312 16.77 -6.77 19.98
N PRO A 313 17.59 -7.62 19.36
CA PRO A 313 17.99 -8.88 19.98
C PRO A 313 18.95 -8.67 21.15
N ALA A 314 19.00 -9.60 22.08
CA ALA A 314 19.94 -9.56 23.20
C ALA A 314 21.39 -9.75 22.74
N LYS A 315 21.60 -10.46 21.63
CA LYS A 315 22.93 -10.74 21.04
C LYS A 315 22.85 -10.52 19.53
N ALA A 316 23.85 -9.89 18.95
CA ALA A 316 24.00 -9.79 17.51
C ALA A 316 24.39 -11.15 16.92
N ASP A 317 23.96 -11.42 15.70
CA ASP A 317 24.43 -12.56 14.92
C ASP A 317 25.86 -12.27 14.41
N ASP A 318 26.67 -13.32 14.31
CA ASP A 318 28.00 -13.21 13.72
C ASP A 318 27.96 -13.50 12.21
N VAL A 319 27.22 -12.64 11.48
CA VAL A 319 27.05 -12.76 10.05
C VAL A 319 27.77 -11.59 9.38
N THR A 320 28.70 -11.93 8.48
CA THR A 320 29.41 -10.90 7.68
C THR A 320 29.66 -11.43 6.28
N TRP A 321 29.09 -10.77 5.30
CA TRP A 321 29.36 -11.02 3.89
C TRP A 321 29.11 -9.76 3.04
N ARG A 322 29.64 -9.80 1.82
CA ARG A 322 29.47 -8.74 0.82
C ARG A 322 29.29 -9.36 -0.55
N MET A 323 28.32 -8.81 -1.32
CA MET A 323 28.11 -9.19 -2.71
C MET A 323 27.98 -7.92 -3.58
N THR A 324 28.65 -7.86 -4.69
CA THR A 324 28.53 -6.76 -5.66
C THR A 324 27.17 -6.82 -6.37
N THR A 325 26.58 -5.63 -6.63
CA THR A 325 25.33 -5.49 -7.39
C THR A 325 25.57 -5.09 -8.86
N ILE A 326 26.82 -4.80 -9.22
CA ILE A 326 27.26 -4.51 -10.58
C ILE A 326 28.12 -5.68 -11.01
N VAL A 327 27.59 -6.58 -11.83
CA VAL A 327 28.16 -7.88 -12.18
C VAL A 327 28.16 -8.07 -13.70
N ASP A 328 29.11 -8.84 -14.19
CA ASP A 328 29.18 -9.28 -15.58
C ASP A 328 28.13 -10.39 -15.81
N PRO A 329 27.19 -10.23 -16.75
CA PRO A 329 26.19 -11.25 -17.03
C PRO A 329 26.71 -12.51 -17.70
N VAL A 330 27.92 -12.49 -18.23
CA VAL A 330 28.49 -13.62 -18.99
C VAL A 330 28.96 -14.77 -18.07
N ASP A 331 29.13 -14.52 -16.79
CA ASP A 331 29.72 -15.51 -15.85
C ASP A 331 28.70 -16.01 -14.80
N VAL A 332 27.69 -16.74 -15.27
CA VAL A 332 26.65 -17.31 -14.40
C VAL A 332 27.17 -18.47 -13.53
N THR A 333 28.34 -19.00 -13.82
CA THR A 333 28.88 -20.24 -13.22
C THR A 333 30.10 -20.05 -12.33
N ALA A 334 30.75 -18.89 -12.33
CA ALA A 334 31.95 -18.64 -11.55
C ALA A 334 31.64 -17.95 -10.22
N ASP A 335 32.49 -18.26 -9.25
CA ASP A 335 32.52 -17.60 -7.94
C ASP A 335 32.85 -16.09 -8.17
N ILE A 336 31.81 -15.28 -8.17
CA ILE A 336 31.82 -13.91 -8.71
C ILE A 336 32.71 -12.97 -7.91
N ASP A 337 33.02 -13.33 -6.67
CA ASP A 337 33.81 -12.48 -5.76
C ASP A 337 35.33 -12.59 -5.96
N GLN A 338 35.79 -13.52 -6.80
CA GLN A 338 37.22 -13.77 -6.97
C GLN A 338 37.80 -13.36 -8.32
N LYS A 339 36.97 -12.99 -9.33
CA LYS A 339 37.49 -12.53 -10.63
C LYS A 339 37.63 -11.01 -10.65
N GLU A 340 38.75 -10.53 -11.25
CA GLU A 340 38.86 -9.11 -11.56
C GLU A 340 37.69 -8.68 -12.48
N PRO A 341 37.04 -7.54 -12.17
CA PRO A 341 35.93 -7.07 -12.98
C PRO A 341 36.37 -6.79 -14.40
N THR A 342 35.57 -7.21 -15.38
CA THR A 342 35.81 -6.80 -16.77
C THR A 342 35.89 -5.28 -16.88
N ARG A 343 36.58 -4.78 -17.90
CA ARG A 343 36.80 -3.34 -18.16
C ARG A 343 35.44 -2.57 -18.17
N ASN A 344 34.38 -3.20 -18.65
CA ASN A 344 33.06 -2.60 -18.71
C ASN A 344 32.39 -2.48 -17.32
N ILE A 345 32.57 -3.47 -16.46
CA ILE A 345 32.08 -3.43 -15.07
C ILE A 345 32.79 -2.36 -14.26
N ALA A 346 34.11 -2.27 -14.37
CA ALA A 346 34.86 -1.22 -13.71
C ALA A 346 34.34 0.17 -14.12
N ARG A 347 34.10 0.37 -15.43
CA ARG A 347 33.52 1.64 -15.93
C ARG A 347 32.08 1.89 -15.42
N LEU A 348 31.23 0.89 -15.40
CA LEU A 348 29.86 1.05 -14.85
C LEU A 348 29.93 1.42 -13.38
N ARG A 349 30.83 0.82 -12.62
CA ARG A 349 31.04 1.14 -11.20
C ARG A 349 31.51 2.60 -11.03
N ASP A 350 32.48 3.05 -11.84
CA ASP A 350 32.94 4.45 -11.83
C ASP A 350 31.79 5.43 -12.16
N VAL A 351 30.96 5.08 -13.15
CA VAL A 351 29.77 5.88 -13.49
C VAL A 351 28.77 5.94 -12.33
N VAL A 352 28.45 4.82 -11.71
CA VAL A 352 27.52 4.78 -10.57
C VAL A 352 28.05 5.63 -9.42
N GLN A 353 29.35 5.50 -9.10
CA GLN A 353 29.98 6.29 -8.04
C GLN A 353 30.03 7.78 -8.39
N SER A 354 30.36 8.14 -9.63
CA SER A 354 30.35 9.54 -10.06
C SER A 354 28.96 10.15 -10.03
N LEU A 355 27.93 9.41 -10.42
CA LEU A 355 26.55 9.87 -10.41
C LEU A 355 26.00 10.08 -8.99
N GLN A 356 26.46 9.30 -8.00
CA GLN A 356 26.05 9.49 -6.60
C GLN A 356 26.42 10.88 -6.07
N PHE A 357 27.51 11.44 -6.55
CA PHE A 357 28.02 12.76 -6.18
C PHE A 357 27.89 13.81 -7.28
N ALA A 358 27.34 13.42 -8.43
CA ALA A 358 27.18 14.35 -9.55
C ALA A 358 26.36 15.56 -9.11
N ASN A 359 26.97 16.69 -9.31
CA ASN A 359 26.63 18.02 -8.81
C ASN A 359 25.32 18.63 -9.29
N ALA A 360 24.45 17.88 -9.92
CA ALA A 360 23.10 18.38 -10.17
C ALA A 360 22.44 18.97 -8.91
N TRP A 361 23.04 18.75 -7.74
CA TRP A 361 22.45 18.94 -6.42
C TRP A 361 23.27 19.76 -5.43
N GLY A 362 24.29 20.44 -5.88
CA GLY A 362 25.18 21.20 -4.98
C GLY A 362 26.11 20.33 -4.11
N GLY A 363 26.27 19.05 -4.46
CA GLY A 363 27.37 18.15 -3.98
C GLY A 363 27.43 17.81 -2.51
N LYS A 364 26.49 18.30 -1.69
CA LYS A 364 26.59 18.17 -0.22
C LYS A 364 25.92 16.92 0.36
N VAL A 365 24.88 16.38 -0.30
CA VAL A 365 24.13 15.21 0.16
C VAL A 365 24.16 14.17 -0.94
N PRO A 366 24.66 12.94 -0.69
CA PRO A 366 24.61 11.86 -1.66
C PRO A 366 23.16 11.46 -1.94
N MET A 367 22.88 11.02 -3.17
CA MET A 367 21.59 10.42 -3.47
C MET A 367 21.53 9.00 -2.88
N PRO A 368 20.45 8.63 -2.19
CA PRO A 368 20.27 7.26 -1.74
C PRO A 368 19.99 6.36 -2.94
N PRO A 369 20.36 5.08 -2.88
CA PRO A 369 19.87 4.12 -3.85
C PRO A 369 18.34 4.05 -3.81
N CYS A 370 17.69 3.98 -4.98
CA CYS A 370 16.24 3.83 -5.06
C CYS A 370 15.78 2.40 -4.74
N VAL A 371 16.70 1.45 -4.69
CA VAL A 371 16.48 0.03 -4.42
C VAL A 371 16.44 -0.25 -2.92
N HIS A 372 15.49 -1.09 -2.51
CA HIS A 372 15.34 -1.50 -1.11
C HIS A 372 15.37 -3.02 -1.01
N PRO A 373 16.22 -3.60 -0.13
CA PRO A 373 16.24 -5.02 0.08
C PRO A 373 14.99 -5.48 0.85
N LEU A 374 14.56 -6.71 0.59
CA LEU A 374 13.62 -7.42 1.45
C LEU A 374 14.36 -8.55 2.16
N VAL A 375 13.87 -8.94 3.35
CA VAL A 375 14.38 -10.13 4.05
C VAL A 375 13.19 -10.94 4.54
N ILE A 376 13.07 -12.18 4.04
CA ILE A 376 11.92 -13.04 4.26
C ILE A 376 12.42 -14.48 4.41
N ASP A 377 12.07 -15.15 5.51
CA ASP A 377 12.42 -16.55 5.79
C ASP A 377 13.93 -16.83 5.58
N GLY A 378 14.79 -15.93 6.06
CA GLY A 378 16.24 -16.03 5.93
C GLY A 378 16.79 -15.76 4.53
N VAL A 379 15.96 -15.32 3.58
CA VAL A 379 16.34 -14.96 2.22
C VAL A 379 16.35 -13.44 2.04
N VAL A 380 17.47 -12.90 1.60
CA VAL A 380 17.64 -11.50 1.22
C VAL A 380 17.34 -11.36 -0.26
N ILE A 381 16.35 -10.55 -0.59
CA ILE A 381 16.00 -10.24 -1.99
C ILE A 381 16.48 -8.83 -2.31
N VAL A 382 17.27 -8.71 -3.35
CA VAL A 382 17.84 -7.43 -3.80
C VAL A 382 17.62 -7.20 -5.29
N ARG A 383 17.43 -5.96 -5.65
CA ARG A 383 17.51 -5.49 -7.04
C ARG A 383 18.93 -5.08 -7.34
N THR A 384 19.49 -5.63 -8.38
CA THR A 384 20.74 -5.16 -8.98
C THR A 384 20.43 -4.21 -10.15
N LEU A 385 21.47 -3.79 -10.85
CA LEU A 385 21.30 -2.95 -12.03
C LEU A 385 20.42 -3.65 -13.10
N GLU A 386 20.55 -4.96 -13.26
CA GLU A 386 19.88 -5.74 -14.31
C GLU A 386 18.96 -6.84 -13.79
N PHE A 387 19.26 -7.41 -12.63
CA PHE A 387 18.63 -8.62 -12.10
C PHE A 387 17.86 -8.36 -10.79
N THR A 388 17.01 -9.30 -10.43
CA THR A 388 16.58 -9.54 -9.05
C THR A 388 17.30 -10.78 -8.54
N ARG A 389 17.89 -10.71 -7.35
CA ARG A 389 18.73 -11.76 -6.79
C ARG A 389 18.25 -12.15 -5.41
N ALA A 390 18.25 -13.45 -5.12
CA ALA A 390 18.04 -13.99 -3.80
C ALA A 390 19.35 -14.49 -3.21
N ILE A 391 19.59 -14.15 -1.96
CA ILE A 391 20.83 -14.44 -1.22
C ILE A 391 20.44 -15.05 0.11
N GLU A 392 21.13 -16.09 0.54
CA GLU A 392 20.95 -16.63 1.88
C GLU A 392 21.52 -15.66 2.93
N LEU A 393 20.70 -15.25 3.89
CA LEU A 393 21.06 -14.22 4.87
C LEU A 393 22.31 -14.61 5.69
N ARG A 394 22.46 -15.88 6.05
CA ARG A 394 23.55 -16.31 6.93
C ARG A 394 24.90 -16.43 6.23
N THR A 395 24.91 -16.89 4.99
CA THR A 395 26.14 -17.25 4.26
C THR A 395 26.52 -16.24 3.19
N GLY A 396 25.57 -15.42 2.71
CA GLY A 396 25.77 -14.58 1.53
C GLY A 396 25.73 -15.35 0.21
N THR A 397 25.39 -16.65 0.24
CA THR A 397 25.34 -17.51 -0.95
C THR A 397 24.16 -17.11 -1.83
N ARG A 398 24.40 -16.98 -3.13
CA ARG A 398 23.35 -16.74 -4.12
C ARG A 398 22.46 -17.98 -4.25
N LEU A 399 21.17 -17.83 -4.00
CA LEU A 399 20.17 -18.90 -4.14
C LEU A 399 19.64 -18.96 -5.57
N TRP A 400 19.26 -17.82 -6.11
CA TRP A 400 18.79 -17.68 -7.49
C TRP A 400 18.95 -16.24 -8.00
N GLU A 401 18.84 -16.11 -9.31
CA GLU A 401 18.87 -14.83 -10.02
C GLU A 401 17.82 -14.85 -11.12
N SER A 402 17.06 -13.79 -11.27
CA SER A 402 16.07 -13.68 -12.34
C SER A 402 16.78 -13.50 -13.69
N ALA A 403 16.09 -13.87 -14.77
CA ALA A 403 16.56 -13.51 -16.10
C ALA A 403 16.71 -11.99 -16.24
N PRO A 404 17.71 -11.51 -16.98
CA PRO A 404 17.89 -10.07 -17.19
C PRO A 404 16.70 -9.53 -17.99
N GLY A 405 16.15 -8.41 -17.51
CA GLY A 405 15.13 -7.68 -18.25
C GLY A 405 15.74 -7.01 -19.48
N LEU A 406 16.14 -5.76 -19.37
CA LEU A 406 16.90 -5.03 -20.40
C LEU A 406 18.39 -5.12 -20.08
N ARG A 407 19.17 -5.66 -21.00
CA ARG A 407 20.64 -5.72 -20.85
C ARG A 407 21.24 -4.35 -21.16
N LEU A 408 21.79 -3.68 -20.14
CA LEU A 408 22.58 -2.47 -20.34
C LEU A 408 23.86 -2.73 -21.14
N GLU A 409 24.37 -3.94 -21.07
CA GLU A 409 25.54 -4.37 -21.81
C GLU A 409 25.38 -4.37 -23.33
N ALA A 410 24.18 -4.71 -23.82
CA ALA A 410 23.92 -4.62 -25.26
C ALA A 410 24.18 -3.20 -25.79
N ASP A 411 23.94 -2.19 -24.91
CA ASP A 411 24.18 -0.80 -25.24
C ASP A 411 25.66 -0.37 -25.07
N LEU A 412 26.45 -1.11 -24.24
CA LEU A 412 27.89 -0.85 -24.05
C LEU A 412 28.77 -1.44 -25.15
N ASN A 413 28.30 -2.51 -25.80
CA ASN A 413 29.05 -3.24 -26.81
C ASN A 413 28.90 -2.68 -28.23
N VAL A 414 28.20 -1.57 -28.45
CA VAL A 414 27.86 -1.04 -29.78
C VAL A 414 29.06 -0.43 -30.51
N ASP A 415 30.22 -0.24 -29.87
CA ASP A 415 31.40 0.36 -30.53
C ASP A 415 32.54 -0.65 -30.69
N ALA A 416 32.43 -1.54 -31.67
CA ALA A 416 33.47 -2.46 -32.09
C ALA A 416 34.66 -1.79 -32.85
N GLY A 417 34.74 -0.47 -32.85
CA GLY A 417 35.79 0.29 -33.62
C GLY A 417 37.11 0.61 -32.90
N GLY A 418 37.42 -0.09 -31.79
CA GLY A 418 38.75 0.00 -31.15
C GLY A 418 39.09 1.29 -30.40
N ARG A 419 38.25 2.32 -30.45
CA ARG A 419 38.35 3.51 -29.58
C ARG A 419 37.42 3.30 -28.39
N THR A 420 37.92 3.58 -27.17
CA THR A 420 37.14 3.54 -25.96
C THR A 420 36.11 4.68 -25.97
N PRO A 421 34.83 4.44 -26.30
CA PRO A 421 33.87 5.52 -26.31
C PRO A 421 33.60 5.98 -24.89
N ALA A 422 33.47 7.28 -24.72
CA ALA A 422 32.85 7.81 -23.51
C ALA A 422 31.46 7.18 -23.36
N ILE A 423 31.16 6.67 -22.15
CA ILE A 423 29.83 6.13 -21.88
C ILE A 423 28.78 7.16 -22.27
N SER A 424 27.93 6.80 -23.22
CA SER A 424 26.99 7.74 -23.81
C SER A 424 26.09 8.37 -22.71
N ARG A 425 25.63 9.60 -22.90
CA ARG A 425 24.68 10.25 -21.97
C ARG A 425 23.43 9.39 -21.73
N GLN A 426 23.02 8.62 -22.71
CA GLN A 426 21.87 7.71 -22.62
C GLN A 426 22.10 6.60 -21.62
N ILE A 427 23.28 5.97 -21.64
CA ILE A 427 23.67 4.93 -20.68
C ILE A 427 23.78 5.51 -19.28
N GLN A 428 24.46 6.66 -19.13
CA GLN A 428 24.54 7.36 -17.84
C GLN A 428 23.15 7.66 -17.28
N GLN A 429 22.19 8.10 -18.11
CA GLN A 429 20.84 8.38 -17.72
C GLN A 429 20.07 7.10 -17.31
N ARG A 430 20.26 5.98 -18.01
CA ARG A 430 19.66 4.70 -17.65
C ARG A 430 20.22 4.16 -16.32
N VAL A 431 21.54 4.21 -16.14
CA VAL A 431 22.19 3.85 -14.88
C VAL A 431 21.66 4.72 -13.75
N TYR A 432 21.62 6.04 -13.95
CA TYR A 432 21.03 6.96 -12.98
C TYR A 432 19.60 6.57 -12.58
N GLN A 433 18.75 6.29 -13.55
CA GLN A 433 17.37 5.91 -13.31
C GLN A 433 17.26 4.63 -12.49
N ARG A 434 17.99 3.58 -12.86
CA ARG A 434 17.94 2.29 -12.19
C ARG A 434 18.53 2.29 -10.77
N VAL A 435 19.51 3.11 -10.51
CA VAL A 435 20.19 3.14 -9.21
C VAL A 435 19.58 4.18 -8.27
N PHE A 436 19.17 5.34 -8.80
CA PHE A 436 18.77 6.49 -7.97
C PHE A 436 17.37 7.04 -8.27
N GLY A 437 16.90 6.91 -9.49
CA GLY A 437 15.76 7.68 -9.99
C GLY A 437 14.43 6.93 -9.98
N ASP A 438 14.41 5.60 -10.06
CA ASP A 438 13.20 4.82 -10.24
C ASP A 438 12.88 3.94 -9.03
N MET A 439 12.18 4.51 -8.06
CA MET A 439 11.70 3.78 -6.90
C MET A 439 10.58 2.78 -7.26
N ASN A 440 9.86 3.01 -8.37
CA ASN A 440 8.80 2.08 -8.79
C ASN A 440 9.40 0.72 -9.15
N ARG A 441 10.53 0.71 -9.87
CA ARG A 441 11.32 -0.50 -10.09
C ARG A 441 12.06 -0.94 -8.83
N GLY A 442 12.58 0.00 -8.05
CA GLY A 442 13.45 -0.26 -6.89
C GLY A 442 12.75 -0.87 -5.68
N THR A 443 11.41 -0.79 -5.59
CA THR A 443 10.63 -1.33 -4.50
C THR A 443 9.93 -2.62 -4.91
N MET A 444 9.93 -3.59 -3.99
CA MET A 444 9.28 -4.89 -4.15
C MET A 444 8.38 -5.16 -2.95
N SER A 445 7.58 -6.20 -3.04
CA SER A 445 6.76 -6.70 -1.94
C SER A 445 6.64 -8.21 -1.98
N SER A 446 6.30 -8.82 -0.84
CA SER A 446 6.07 -10.26 -0.76
C SER A 446 4.95 -10.58 0.22
N ASP A 447 4.29 -11.69 0.00
CA ASP A 447 3.34 -12.31 0.94
C ASP A 447 3.97 -13.46 1.76
N GLY A 448 5.29 -13.65 1.64
CA GLY A 448 6.04 -14.75 2.22
C GLY A 448 6.22 -15.94 1.29
N ARG A 449 5.49 -15.97 0.18
CA ARG A 449 5.55 -17.06 -0.80
C ARG A 449 5.92 -16.59 -2.20
N TYR A 450 5.34 -15.48 -2.62
CA TYR A 450 5.60 -14.86 -3.91
C TYR A 450 6.27 -13.51 -3.71
N LEU A 451 7.17 -13.20 -4.62
CA LEU A 451 7.78 -11.89 -4.76
C LEU A 451 7.04 -11.13 -5.87
N TYR A 452 6.62 -9.91 -5.56
CA TYR A 452 5.93 -9.02 -6.50
C TYR A 452 6.82 -7.83 -6.83
N SER A 453 6.95 -7.56 -8.13
CA SER A 453 7.73 -6.44 -8.65
C SER A 453 7.08 -5.78 -9.84
N VAL A 454 7.38 -4.50 -10.04
CA VAL A 454 7.00 -3.76 -11.25
C VAL A 454 8.17 -3.80 -12.21
N GLU A 455 7.91 -4.28 -13.44
CA GLU A 455 8.91 -4.42 -14.50
C GLU A 455 8.58 -3.52 -15.68
N GLU A 456 9.61 -3.00 -16.29
CA GLU A 456 9.46 -2.26 -17.54
C GLU A 456 9.03 -3.20 -18.68
N SER A 457 8.12 -2.76 -19.54
CA SER A 457 7.72 -3.48 -20.75
C SER A 457 8.65 -3.11 -21.90
N GLY A 458 9.79 -3.81 -22.08
CA GLY A 458 10.78 -3.58 -23.13
C GLY A 458 11.55 -2.25 -23.03
N PRO A 459 12.19 -1.74 -24.10
CA PRO A 459 13.02 -0.53 -24.04
C PRO A 459 12.21 0.67 -23.52
N ALA A 460 12.86 1.54 -22.72
CA ALA A 460 12.21 2.68 -22.08
C ALA A 460 11.52 3.64 -23.08
N PHE A 461 11.83 3.51 -24.35
CA PHE A 461 11.28 4.32 -25.43
C PHE A 461 10.83 3.42 -26.57
N VAL A 462 9.62 3.63 -27.05
CA VAL A 462 9.11 3.03 -28.30
C VAL A 462 9.41 4.03 -29.42
N TRP A 463 10.06 3.57 -30.45
CA TRP A 463 10.17 4.30 -31.70
C TRP A 463 8.77 4.37 -32.31
N VAL A 464 8.13 5.51 -32.29
CA VAL A 464 6.90 5.71 -33.04
C VAL A 464 7.29 6.38 -34.34
N ASP A 465 7.15 5.64 -35.43
CA ASP A 465 7.25 6.23 -36.78
C ASP A 465 5.99 7.08 -37.02
N THR A 466 6.00 8.29 -36.49
CA THR A 466 4.98 9.27 -36.86
C THR A 466 5.53 10.03 -38.07
N ARG A 467 5.29 9.51 -39.25
CA ARG A 467 5.47 10.25 -40.49
C ARG A 467 4.38 11.32 -40.55
N ASN A 468 4.58 12.43 -39.87
CA ASN A 468 3.95 13.67 -40.23
C ASN A 468 4.85 14.33 -41.29
N GLU A 469 4.35 14.53 -42.47
CA GLU A 469 5.06 15.02 -43.65
C GLU A 469 5.71 16.39 -43.50
N ASP A 470 5.52 17.10 -42.38
CA ASP A 470 5.96 18.48 -42.13
C ASP A 470 7.13 18.63 -41.13
N GLU A 471 7.66 17.54 -40.53
CA GLU A 471 8.78 17.62 -39.57
C GLU A 471 9.92 16.66 -39.98
N ASN A 472 11.16 17.15 -39.83
CA ASN A 472 12.41 16.50 -40.22
C ASN A 472 12.40 14.96 -40.05
N PRO A 473 12.43 14.19 -41.16
CA PRO A 473 12.28 12.74 -41.15
C PRO A 473 13.42 11.99 -40.46
N ASN A 474 14.49 12.69 -40.06
CA ASN A 474 15.69 12.09 -39.49
C ASN A 474 15.77 12.16 -37.96
N GLN A 475 14.76 12.64 -37.27
CA GLN A 475 14.68 12.59 -35.81
C GLN A 475 13.54 11.69 -35.34
N PRO A 476 13.82 10.43 -35.03
CA PRO A 476 12.83 9.56 -34.44
C PRO A 476 12.42 10.08 -33.06
N ARG A 477 11.16 10.39 -32.90
CA ARG A 477 10.60 10.78 -31.60
C ARG A 477 10.39 9.54 -30.74
N THR A 478 11.10 9.47 -29.65
CA THR A 478 10.91 8.43 -28.65
C THR A 478 9.80 8.88 -27.69
N MET A 479 8.67 8.16 -27.65
CA MET A 479 7.65 8.39 -26.63
C MET A 479 7.84 7.42 -25.46
N PRO A 480 7.78 7.92 -24.20
CA PRO A 480 7.81 7.03 -23.07
C PRO A 480 6.61 6.10 -23.09
N ARG A 481 6.80 4.84 -22.70
CA ARG A 481 5.73 3.85 -22.67
C ARG A 481 4.61 4.24 -21.72
N ARG A 482 3.39 3.88 -22.07
CA ARG A 482 2.17 4.11 -21.28
C ARG A 482 1.82 2.96 -20.35
N ALA A 483 2.54 1.84 -20.45
CA ALA A 483 2.29 0.64 -19.67
C ALA A 483 3.59 0.03 -19.13
N ASN A 484 3.47 -0.67 -18.01
CA ASN A 484 4.49 -1.52 -17.43
C ASN A 484 3.86 -2.86 -17.01
N ARG A 485 4.61 -3.74 -16.36
CA ARG A 485 4.14 -5.06 -15.97
C ARG A 485 4.25 -5.24 -14.46
N LEU A 486 3.26 -5.88 -13.88
CA LEU A 486 3.33 -6.44 -12.54
C LEU A 486 3.66 -7.92 -12.66
N LEU A 487 4.79 -8.32 -12.09
CA LEU A 487 5.31 -9.68 -12.13
C LEU A 487 5.21 -10.32 -10.74
N ALA A 488 4.79 -11.58 -10.68
CA ALA A 488 4.94 -12.44 -9.52
C ALA A 488 5.92 -13.56 -9.81
N CYS A 489 6.89 -13.73 -8.91
CA CYS A 489 7.84 -14.83 -8.94
C CYS A 489 7.70 -15.68 -7.67
N ASP A 490 7.99 -16.97 -7.79
CA ASP A 490 8.15 -17.83 -6.61
C ASP A 490 9.37 -17.36 -5.79
N LEU A 491 9.19 -17.13 -4.50
CA LEU A 491 10.22 -16.56 -3.64
C LEU A 491 11.44 -17.45 -3.50
N ARG A 492 11.28 -18.78 -3.55
CA ARG A 492 12.36 -19.75 -3.35
C ARG A 492 13.15 -20.05 -4.61
N THR A 493 12.52 -19.96 -5.78
CA THR A 493 13.13 -20.39 -7.06
C THR A 493 13.36 -19.23 -8.03
N GLY A 494 12.76 -18.08 -7.80
CA GLY A 494 12.81 -16.93 -8.73
C GLY A 494 12.03 -17.14 -10.04
N LYS A 495 11.35 -18.27 -10.22
CA LYS A 495 10.58 -18.54 -11.42
C LYS A 495 9.36 -17.64 -11.50
N ALA A 496 9.14 -17.04 -12.66
CA ALA A 496 7.93 -16.28 -12.94
C ALA A 496 6.69 -17.20 -12.86
N ILE A 497 5.67 -16.75 -12.13
CA ILE A 497 4.42 -17.46 -11.92
C ILE A 497 3.32 -16.87 -12.80
N TRP A 498 3.19 -15.56 -12.80
CA TRP A 498 2.24 -14.82 -13.63
C TRP A 498 2.71 -13.38 -13.84
N GLU A 499 2.20 -12.77 -14.91
CA GLU A 499 2.39 -11.35 -15.20
C GLU A 499 1.06 -10.68 -15.56
N LEU A 500 0.91 -9.38 -15.24
CA LEU A 500 -0.23 -8.54 -15.57
C LEU A 500 0.26 -7.25 -16.22
N GLY A 501 -0.54 -6.69 -17.13
CA GLY A 501 -0.20 -5.44 -17.81
C GLY A 501 0.65 -5.64 -19.06
N GLY A 502 1.37 -4.61 -19.47
CA GLY A 502 2.09 -4.56 -20.74
C GLY A 502 1.29 -3.91 -21.85
N VAL A 503 1.84 -3.87 -23.03
CA VAL A 503 1.22 -3.26 -24.22
C VAL A 503 0.45 -4.33 -25.02
N ILE A 504 -0.73 -3.97 -25.50
CA ILE A 504 -1.53 -4.85 -26.39
C ILE A 504 -0.67 -5.24 -27.60
N GLY A 505 -0.62 -6.55 -27.88
CA GLY A 505 0.06 -7.11 -29.07
C GLY A 505 1.48 -7.61 -28.84
N GLU A 506 2.12 -7.38 -27.69
CA GLU A 506 3.48 -7.88 -27.44
C GLU A 506 3.54 -9.41 -27.17
N ARG A 507 2.54 -9.98 -26.48
CA ARG A 507 2.50 -11.40 -26.08
C ARG A 507 1.11 -12.03 -26.05
N GLY A 508 0.14 -11.48 -26.80
CA GLY A 508 -1.26 -11.90 -26.72
C GLY A 508 -2.08 -11.15 -25.66
N PRO A 509 -3.33 -11.55 -25.39
CA PRO A 509 -4.19 -10.89 -24.43
C PRO A 509 -3.72 -11.20 -23.00
N VAL A 510 -3.05 -10.24 -22.36
CA VAL A 510 -2.69 -10.29 -20.95
C VAL A 510 -3.69 -9.43 -20.17
N PRO A 511 -4.18 -9.89 -19.02
CA PRO A 511 -5.06 -9.07 -18.19
C PRO A 511 -4.43 -7.72 -17.82
N LEU A 512 -5.23 -6.65 -17.77
CA LEU A 512 -4.79 -5.29 -17.45
C LEU A 512 -3.78 -4.69 -18.44
N ASN A 513 -3.89 -5.02 -19.75
CA ASN A 513 -3.12 -4.32 -20.78
C ASN A 513 -3.32 -2.80 -20.72
N ASP A 514 -2.32 -2.04 -21.18
CA ASP A 514 -2.29 -0.56 -21.15
C ASP A 514 -2.48 0.06 -19.76
N THR A 515 -2.17 -0.72 -18.72
CA THR A 515 -2.14 -0.27 -17.33
C THR A 515 -0.71 0.10 -16.93
N TYR A 516 -0.55 1.22 -16.20
CA TYR A 516 0.71 1.58 -15.60
C TYR A 516 0.63 1.42 -14.07
N PHE A 517 1.25 0.38 -13.52
CA PHE A 517 1.34 0.15 -12.08
C PHE A 517 2.29 1.17 -11.45
N LEU A 518 1.82 1.90 -10.44
CA LEU A 518 2.54 3.00 -9.80
C LEU A 518 3.44 2.57 -8.64
N GLY A 519 3.39 1.31 -8.25
CA GLY A 519 4.20 0.73 -7.17
C GLY A 519 3.94 -0.75 -6.98
N ALA A 520 4.81 -1.41 -6.22
CA ALA A 520 4.63 -2.80 -5.83
C ALA A 520 3.32 -2.98 -5.03
N PRO A 521 2.56 -4.07 -5.24
CA PRO A 521 1.28 -4.27 -4.60
C PRO A 521 1.42 -4.53 -3.10
N LEU A 522 0.36 -4.25 -2.36
CA LEU A 522 0.23 -4.59 -0.95
C LEU A 522 -0.55 -5.90 -0.80
N PRO A 523 0.07 -7.01 -0.38
CA PRO A 523 -0.64 -8.26 -0.15
C PRO A 523 -1.44 -8.23 1.16
N ILE A 524 -2.73 -8.56 1.06
CA ILE A 524 -3.64 -8.75 2.21
C ILE A 524 -4.45 -10.01 1.99
N GLY A 525 -4.11 -11.10 2.66
CA GLY A 525 -4.70 -12.41 2.39
C GLY A 525 -4.36 -12.88 0.97
N ARG A 526 -5.36 -13.26 0.19
CA ARG A 526 -5.20 -13.67 -1.21
C ARG A 526 -5.28 -12.52 -2.22
N ARG A 527 -5.47 -11.29 -1.76
CA ARG A 527 -5.63 -10.11 -2.60
C ARG A 527 -4.40 -9.21 -2.57
N LEU A 528 -4.09 -8.69 -3.73
CA LEU A 528 -3.03 -7.72 -3.96
C LEU A 528 -3.66 -6.36 -4.26
N TYR A 529 -3.33 -5.35 -3.47
CA TYR A 529 -3.84 -3.99 -3.66
C TYR A 529 -2.74 -3.09 -4.20
N CYS A 530 -2.96 -2.47 -5.35
CA CYS A 530 -1.99 -1.56 -5.96
C CYS A 530 -2.67 -0.32 -6.56
N LEU A 531 -1.91 0.75 -6.64
CA LEU A 531 -2.29 1.94 -7.42
C LEU A 531 -1.80 1.77 -8.84
N ALA A 532 -2.65 2.11 -9.79
CA ALA A 532 -2.32 2.07 -11.20
C ALA A 532 -3.01 3.20 -11.96
N GLU A 533 -2.37 3.67 -13.03
CA GLU A 533 -2.99 4.55 -14.00
C GLU A 533 -3.59 3.72 -15.13
N VAL A 534 -4.90 3.88 -15.33
CA VAL A 534 -5.68 3.24 -16.39
C VAL A 534 -6.39 4.34 -17.17
N GLY A 535 -6.03 4.53 -18.42
CA GLY A 535 -6.46 5.68 -19.18
C GLY A 535 -5.88 6.99 -18.60
N SER A 536 -6.73 7.89 -18.13
CA SER A 536 -6.31 9.12 -17.45
C SER A 536 -6.74 9.16 -15.99
N GLU A 537 -6.94 8.01 -15.36
CA GLU A 537 -7.40 7.89 -13.98
C GLU A 537 -6.41 7.07 -13.16
N ILE A 538 -6.11 7.54 -11.96
CA ILE A 538 -5.41 6.76 -10.95
C ILE A 538 -6.46 5.96 -10.19
N ARG A 539 -6.28 4.66 -10.18
CA ARG A 539 -7.21 3.68 -9.60
C ARG A 539 -6.53 2.84 -8.53
N LEU A 540 -7.29 2.44 -7.53
CA LEU A 540 -6.96 1.35 -6.64
C LEU A 540 -7.46 0.06 -7.27
N LEU A 541 -6.57 -0.87 -7.54
CA LEU A 541 -6.88 -2.19 -8.08
C LEU A 541 -6.75 -3.24 -6.99
N ALA A 542 -7.65 -4.22 -6.96
CA ALA A 542 -7.54 -5.42 -6.15
C ALA A 542 -7.53 -6.64 -7.07
N VAL A 543 -6.41 -7.33 -7.09
CA VAL A 543 -6.20 -8.57 -7.84
C VAL A 543 -6.24 -9.74 -6.87
N GLU A 544 -7.08 -10.73 -7.12
CA GLU A 544 -7.15 -11.96 -6.34
C GLU A 544 -6.36 -13.07 -7.02
N GLN A 545 -5.53 -13.76 -6.23
CA GLN A 545 -4.83 -14.95 -6.67
C GLN A 545 -5.62 -16.20 -6.27
N ARG A 546 -5.91 -17.05 -7.22
CA ARG A 546 -6.57 -18.33 -7.01
C ARG A 546 -5.66 -19.46 -7.38
N GLU A 547 -5.53 -20.42 -6.49
CA GLU A 547 -4.82 -21.66 -6.71
C GLU A 547 -5.81 -22.76 -7.03
N THR A 548 -5.58 -23.47 -8.14
CA THR A 548 -6.31 -24.65 -8.56
C THR A 548 -5.35 -25.82 -8.72
N GLY A 549 -5.84 -27.05 -8.54
CA GLY A 549 -5.02 -28.25 -8.62
C GLY A 549 -4.14 -28.49 -7.38
N ALA A 550 -3.40 -29.59 -7.39
CA ALA A 550 -2.49 -29.99 -6.31
C ALA A 550 -1.17 -30.56 -6.90
N GLY A 551 -0.09 -30.45 -6.16
CA GLY A 551 1.23 -30.98 -6.53
C GLY A 551 1.78 -30.35 -7.81
N LYS A 552 2.16 -31.18 -8.80
CA LYS A 552 2.75 -30.72 -10.06
C LYS A 552 1.73 -30.07 -11.02
N ASN A 553 0.43 -30.29 -10.81
CA ASN A 553 -0.66 -29.71 -11.60
C ASN A 553 -1.26 -28.45 -10.95
N ARG A 554 -0.49 -27.79 -10.14
CA ARG A 554 -0.90 -26.54 -9.48
C ARG A 554 -0.82 -25.39 -10.48
N GLU A 555 -1.94 -24.75 -10.69
CA GLU A 555 -2.09 -23.58 -11.52
C GLU A 555 -2.49 -22.39 -10.67
N ILE A 556 -1.92 -21.21 -10.93
CA ILE A 556 -2.25 -19.98 -10.27
C ILE A 556 -2.83 -19.03 -11.31
N THR A 557 -4.07 -18.68 -11.11
CA THR A 557 -4.77 -17.68 -11.92
C THR A 557 -4.95 -16.39 -11.15
N THR A 558 -5.05 -15.29 -11.87
CA THR A 558 -5.28 -13.95 -11.31
C THR A 558 -6.56 -13.37 -11.88
N GLU A 559 -7.34 -12.72 -11.01
CA GLU A 559 -8.59 -12.06 -11.38
C GLU A 559 -8.63 -10.65 -10.79
N LEU A 560 -8.99 -9.65 -11.61
CA LEU A 560 -9.29 -8.31 -11.12
C LEU A 560 -10.66 -8.31 -10.45
N VAL A 561 -10.68 -8.35 -9.12
CA VAL A 561 -11.93 -8.43 -8.34
C VAL A 561 -12.50 -7.07 -7.96
N TRP A 562 -11.69 -6.00 -8.05
CA TRP A 562 -12.16 -4.65 -7.77
C TRP A 562 -11.26 -3.59 -8.38
N SER A 563 -11.88 -2.53 -8.92
CA SER A 563 -11.19 -1.38 -9.50
C SER A 563 -11.91 -0.08 -9.09
N GLN A 564 -11.31 0.68 -8.18
CA GLN A 564 -11.87 1.91 -7.63
C GLN A 564 -11.14 3.14 -8.20
N PRO A 565 -11.81 3.98 -9.00
CA PRO A 565 -11.27 5.27 -9.42
C PRO A 565 -11.07 6.19 -8.22
N LEU A 566 -9.94 6.87 -8.15
CA LEU A 566 -9.59 7.78 -7.05
C LEU A 566 -9.49 9.22 -7.54
N VAL A 567 -8.55 9.48 -8.45
CA VAL A 567 -8.28 10.83 -9.00
C VAL A 567 -7.97 10.78 -10.48
N GLY A 568 -8.22 11.86 -11.18
CA GLY A 568 -7.71 12.07 -12.53
C GLY A 568 -6.20 12.25 -12.52
N ALA A 569 -5.55 11.82 -13.57
CA ALA A 569 -4.09 11.87 -13.66
C ALA A 569 -3.52 13.27 -13.96
N GLY A 570 -4.36 14.21 -14.38
CA GLY A 570 -3.95 15.56 -14.76
C GLY A 570 -3.16 15.61 -16.07
N ALA A 571 -2.05 14.89 -16.13
CA ALA A 571 -1.26 14.65 -17.34
C ALA A 571 -1.07 13.15 -17.53
N PRO A 572 -0.98 12.63 -18.76
CA PRO A 572 -0.71 11.21 -19.01
C PRO A 572 0.60 10.78 -18.36
N ILE A 573 0.65 9.56 -17.88
CA ILE A 573 1.85 8.97 -17.25
C ILE A 573 3.09 9.08 -18.12
N SER A 574 2.95 9.01 -19.43
CA SER A 574 4.03 9.19 -20.41
C SER A 574 4.71 10.55 -20.33
N ARG A 575 4.03 11.57 -19.80
CA ARG A 575 4.54 12.96 -19.65
C ARG A 575 4.88 13.33 -18.21
N ASP A 576 4.50 12.50 -17.23
CA ASP A 576 4.81 12.73 -15.82
C ASP A 576 5.88 11.76 -15.33
N TRP A 577 7.14 12.08 -15.67
CA TRP A 577 8.30 11.32 -15.24
C TRP A 577 8.31 11.08 -13.72
N SER A 578 7.93 12.06 -13.00
CA SER A 578 7.91 12.11 -11.56
C SER A 578 6.96 11.05 -10.96
N ARG A 579 5.73 10.97 -11.48
CA ARG A 579 4.75 9.97 -11.05
C ARG A 579 5.12 8.56 -11.52
N ARG A 580 5.80 8.44 -12.67
CA ARG A 580 6.30 7.15 -13.17
C ARG A 580 7.27 6.46 -12.22
N THR A 581 8.11 7.24 -11.55
CA THR A 581 9.27 6.74 -10.80
C THR A 581 9.11 6.81 -9.29
N SER A 582 8.01 7.34 -8.80
CA SER A 582 7.85 7.67 -7.38
C SER A 582 7.49 6.50 -6.46
N ALA A 583 7.03 5.37 -6.98
CA ALA A 583 6.52 4.23 -6.23
C ALA A 583 5.35 4.60 -5.29
N ALA A 584 4.24 5.04 -5.86
CA ALA A 584 3.03 5.32 -5.09
C ALA A 584 2.50 4.04 -4.43
N THR A 585 2.81 3.86 -3.15
CA THR A 585 2.47 2.65 -2.40
C THR A 585 1.20 2.84 -1.58
N VAL A 586 0.45 1.76 -1.44
CA VAL A 586 -0.69 1.69 -0.52
C VAL A 586 -0.18 1.33 0.87
N SER A 587 -0.73 2.00 1.89
CA SER A 587 -0.55 1.64 3.30
C SER A 587 -1.85 1.06 3.85
N TYR A 588 -1.76 0.19 4.84
CA TYR A 588 -2.93 -0.45 5.42
C TYR A 588 -2.81 -0.55 6.93
N ALA A 589 -3.86 -0.16 7.61
CA ALA A 589 -4.03 -0.46 9.02
C ALA A 589 -5.51 -0.79 9.29
N ASP A 590 -5.71 -1.93 9.92
CA ASP A 590 -6.95 -2.31 10.58
C ASP A 590 -8.24 -2.08 9.76
N GLY A 591 -8.22 -2.41 8.47
CA GLY A 591 -9.38 -2.30 7.59
C GLY A 591 -9.43 -1.04 6.73
N ILE A 592 -8.49 -0.10 6.93
CA ILE A 592 -8.40 1.13 6.12
C ILE A 592 -7.16 1.08 5.24
N LEU A 593 -7.37 1.23 3.94
CA LEU A 593 -6.31 1.50 2.96
C LEU A 593 -6.08 3.01 2.87
N VAL A 594 -4.84 3.42 2.90
CA VAL A 594 -4.43 4.80 2.67
C VAL A 594 -3.68 4.86 1.36
N CYS A 595 -4.28 5.52 0.38
CA CYS A 595 -3.81 5.60 -0.99
C CYS A 595 -3.17 6.98 -1.24
N ASN A 596 -1.85 7.04 -1.30
CA ASN A 596 -1.15 8.24 -1.73
C ASN A 596 -1.07 8.24 -3.26
N THR A 597 -1.86 9.07 -3.90
CA THR A 597 -2.01 9.06 -5.36
C THR A 597 -0.84 9.71 -6.11
N ASP A 598 0.03 10.44 -5.42
CA ASP A 598 1.07 11.30 -6.01
C ASP A 598 0.54 12.34 -7.03
N ALA A 599 -0.78 12.55 -7.01
CA ALA A 599 -1.49 13.55 -7.82
C ALA A 599 -2.18 14.62 -6.95
N GLY A 600 -1.63 14.90 -5.76
CA GLY A 600 -2.10 15.95 -4.86
C GLY A 600 -3.16 15.50 -3.85
N TYR A 601 -3.51 14.21 -3.81
CA TYR A 601 -4.50 13.65 -2.90
C TYR A 601 -4.02 12.43 -2.15
N LEU A 602 -4.37 12.37 -0.87
CA LEU A 602 -4.34 11.17 -0.04
C LEU A 602 -5.78 10.72 0.21
N ILE A 603 -6.09 9.46 -0.03
CA ILE A 603 -7.46 8.94 0.05
C ILE A 603 -7.52 7.77 1.01
N GLY A 604 -8.45 7.84 1.98
CA GLY A 604 -8.80 6.74 2.87
C GLY A 604 -9.93 5.91 2.31
N VAL A 605 -9.76 4.59 2.29
CA VAL A 605 -10.72 3.63 1.75
C VAL A 605 -11.01 2.56 2.78
N ASN A 606 -12.28 2.37 3.14
CA ASN A 606 -12.70 1.26 3.99
C ASN A 606 -12.70 -0.03 3.15
N LEU A 607 -11.87 -0.97 3.54
CA LEU A 607 -11.73 -2.22 2.80
C LEU A 607 -12.93 -3.15 2.98
N THR A 608 -13.57 -3.13 4.16
CA THR A 608 -14.74 -3.98 4.46
C THR A 608 -15.97 -3.58 3.64
N SER A 609 -16.28 -2.28 3.60
CA SER A 609 -17.41 -1.76 2.81
C SER A 609 -17.06 -1.42 1.36
N GLN A 610 -15.77 -1.46 1.01
CA GLN A 610 -15.25 -1.00 -0.28
C GLN A 610 -15.76 0.41 -0.64
N SER A 611 -15.78 1.30 0.35
CA SER A 611 -16.26 2.68 0.21
C SER A 611 -15.14 3.68 0.46
N LEU A 612 -15.23 4.80 -0.22
CA LEU A 612 -14.39 5.96 0.02
C LEU A 612 -14.77 6.61 1.35
N MET A 613 -13.79 6.81 2.25
CA MET A 613 -14.03 7.42 3.56
C MET A 613 -13.77 8.92 3.52
N TRP A 614 -12.59 9.30 3.08
CA TRP A 614 -12.15 10.68 3.04
C TRP A 614 -11.13 10.91 1.92
N ALA A 615 -11.00 12.16 1.50
CA ALA A 615 -9.95 12.61 0.61
C ALA A 615 -9.31 13.87 1.19
N TYR A 616 -8.00 13.84 1.34
CA TYR A 616 -7.20 14.94 1.82
C TYR A 616 -6.36 15.53 0.69
N ARG A 617 -6.59 16.80 0.37
CA ARG A 617 -5.81 17.53 -0.64
C ARG A 617 -4.58 18.13 0.00
N TYR A 618 -3.37 17.75 -0.43
CA TYR A 618 -2.12 18.24 0.14
C TYR A 618 -1.36 19.21 -0.76
N GLY A 619 -1.80 19.47 -1.94
CA GLY A 619 -1.24 20.46 -2.84
C GLY A 619 -1.68 20.28 -4.27
N SER A 620 -1.67 21.36 -5.00
CA SER A 620 -1.80 21.32 -6.46
C SER A 620 -0.40 21.32 -7.04
N GLN A 621 -0.13 20.35 -7.91
CA GLN A 621 1.11 20.32 -8.68
C GLN A 621 1.11 21.35 -9.85
N SER A 622 0.15 22.24 -9.88
CA SER A 622 0.09 23.29 -10.88
C SER A 622 1.21 24.30 -10.63
N ARG A 623 2.31 24.15 -11.38
CA ARG A 623 3.15 25.30 -11.69
C ARG A 623 2.25 26.35 -12.37
N PRO A 624 2.29 27.63 -11.94
CA PRO A 624 1.63 28.67 -12.72
C PRO A 624 2.18 28.62 -14.14
N PRO A 625 1.32 28.71 -15.17
CA PRO A 625 1.79 28.84 -16.53
C PRO A 625 2.66 30.11 -16.59
N PHE A 626 3.88 29.96 -17.10
CA PHE A 626 4.74 31.12 -17.38
C PHE A 626 4.03 31.99 -18.40
N PRO A 627 3.76 33.26 -18.10
CA PRO A 627 3.24 34.18 -19.10
C PRO A 627 4.42 34.67 -19.98
N GLY A 628 4.77 33.91 -21.00
CA GLY A 628 5.78 34.28 -21.94
C GLY A 628 5.63 33.61 -23.30
N PRO A 629 5.79 34.31 -24.42
CA PRO A 629 5.53 33.78 -25.76
C PRO A 629 6.60 32.80 -26.29
N PHE A 630 7.69 32.56 -25.56
CA PHE A 630 8.72 31.61 -25.98
C PHE A 630 8.91 30.51 -24.91
N PRO A 631 8.82 29.21 -25.29
CA PRO A 631 9.22 28.12 -24.40
C PRO A 631 10.75 28.15 -24.25
N ARG A 632 11.24 28.81 -23.21
CA ARG A 632 12.65 28.58 -22.81
C ARG A 632 12.80 27.10 -22.45
N PRO A 633 13.91 26.44 -22.88
CA PRO A 633 14.23 25.12 -22.37
C PRO A 633 14.21 25.23 -20.84
N GLN A 634 13.24 24.57 -20.21
CA GLN A 634 13.16 24.60 -18.76
C GLN A 634 14.45 23.92 -18.26
N PRO A 635 15.24 24.58 -17.42
CA PRO A 635 16.26 23.85 -16.70
C PRO A 635 15.53 22.71 -15.95
N PRO A 636 16.12 21.53 -15.89
CA PRO A 636 15.55 20.46 -15.07
C PRO A 636 15.22 21.06 -13.71
N PRO A 637 14.14 20.66 -13.06
CA PRO A 637 13.62 21.30 -11.85
C PRO A 637 14.66 21.21 -10.73
N ASN A 638 15.58 22.17 -10.71
CA ASN A 638 16.83 22.15 -9.95
C ASN A 638 16.67 22.21 -8.43
N ASN A 639 15.46 22.45 -7.92
CA ASN A 639 15.29 22.63 -6.48
C ASN A 639 14.47 21.51 -5.79
N ARG A 640 13.99 20.51 -6.52
CA ARG A 640 13.08 19.48 -5.95
C ARG A 640 13.71 18.10 -5.76
N GLN A 641 14.90 17.89 -6.23
CA GLN A 641 15.58 16.59 -6.25
C GLN A 641 16.52 16.35 -5.07
N THR A 642 16.71 17.34 -4.19
CA THR A 642 17.48 17.19 -2.95
C THR A 642 16.73 16.49 -1.84
N ASP A 643 15.43 16.29 -2.01
CA ASP A 643 14.60 15.62 -1.03
C ASP A 643 14.51 14.12 -1.37
N TRP A 644 14.87 13.29 -0.43
CA TRP A 644 14.68 11.86 -0.54
C TRP A 644 13.19 11.56 -0.49
N PHE A 645 12.59 11.36 -1.65
CA PHE A 645 11.15 11.15 -1.72
C PHE A 645 10.75 9.90 -0.95
N ASP A 646 9.75 10.07 -0.09
CA ASP A 646 9.11 9.00 0.62
C ASP A 646 7.60 9.17 0.48
N HIS A 647 7.04 8.45 -0.49
CA HIS A 647 5.61 8.51 -0.80
C HIS A 647 4.77 7.60 0.08
N ALA A 648 5.40 6.75 0.90
CA ALA A 648 4.69 5.85 1.76
C ALA A 648 4.11 6.60 2.96
N ALA A 649 2.80 6.52 3.13
CA ALA A 649 2.13 7.01 4.32
C ALA A 649 2.41 6.08 5.50
N ALA A 650 3.10 6.58 6.53
CA ALA A 650 3.35 5.82 7.76
C ALA A 650 2.14 5.88 8.68
N ILE A 651 1.68 4.72 9.17
CA ILE A 651 0.51 4.63 10.03
C ILE A 651 0.91 4.10 11.40
N SER A 652 0.55 4.84 12.46
CA SER A 652 0.72 4.41 13.85
C SER A 652 -0.34 5.04 14.75
N ALA A 653 -0.84 4.30 15.73
CA ALA A 653 -1.80 4.78 16.75
C ALA A 653 -2.96 5.61 16.17
N GLY A 654 -3.60 5.13 15.08
CA GLY A 654 -4.73 5.80 14.45
C GLY A 654 -4.39 7.12 13.72
N LYS A 655 -3.12 7.39 13.47
CA LYS A 655 -2.62 8.57 12.74
C LYS A 655 -1.89 8.15 11.47
N VAL A 656 -1.91 9.04 10.48
CA VAL A 656 -1.23 8.91 9.21
C VAL A 656 -0.23 10.05 9.08
N VAL A 657 1.05 9.74 8.91
CA VAL A 657 2.10 10.73 8.71
C VAL A 657 2.61 10.63 7.28
N ILE A 658 2.62 11.76 6.58
CA ILE A 658 3.12 11.87 5.21
C ILE A 658 4.05 13.06 5.04
N THR A 659 4.93 12.96 4.07
CA THR A 659 5.73 14.07 3.54
C THR A 659 5.31 14.30 2.10
N PRO A 660 4.26 15.12 1.85
CA PRO A 660 3.72 15.26 0.51
C PRO A 660 4.75 15.81 -0.45
N ARG A 661 4.75 15.31 -1.66
CA ARG A 661 5.63 15.80 -2.70
C ARG A 661 5.34 17.26 -3.04
N GLY A 662 6.39 18.04 -3.13
CA GLY A 662 6.26 19.48 -3.42
C GLY A 662 5.76 20.32 -2.25
N SER A 663 5.47 19.71 -1.09
CA SER A 663 5.22 20.41 0.16
C SER A 663 6.51 20.53 0.97
N GLY A 664 6.75 21.70 1.56
CA GLY A 664 7.80 21.91 2.55
C GLY A 664 7.41 21.46 3.96
N GLU A 665 6.34 20.68 4.10
CA GLU A 665 5.76 20.31 5.38
C GLU A 665 5.65 18.79 5.58
N ILE A 666 5.58 18.37 6.83
CA ILE A 666 5.16 17.04 7.28
C ILE A 666 3.74 17.17 7.77
N HIS A 667 2.84 16.33 7.27
CA HIS A 667 1.43 16.34 7.66
C HIS A 667 1.10 15.11 8.50
N CYS A 668 0.34 15.31 9.57
CA CYS A 668 -0.25 14.26 10.37
C CYS A 668 -1.78 14.36 10.31
N LEU A 669 -2.42 13.27 9.94
CA LEU A 669 -3.86 13.17 9.78
C LEU A 669 -4.44 12.09 10.68
N ASN A 670 -5.73 12.17 11.00
CA ASN A 670 -6.48 11.07 11.56
C ASN A 670 -6.75 10.00 10.50
N LEU A 671 -6.49 8.74 10.83
CA LEU A 671 -6.70 7.61 9.92
C LEU A 671 -8.17 7.42 9.54
N VAL A 672 -9.10 7.68 10.46
CA VAL A 672 -10.53 7.37 10.27
C VAL A 672 -11.24 8.38 9.38
N ASP A 673 -10.93 9.66 9.52
CA ASP A 673 -11.67 10.76 8.87
C ASP A 673 -10.81 11.68 7.99
N GLY A 674 -9.48 11.46 7.97
CA GLY A 674 -8.56 12.27 7.18
C GLY A 674 -8.37 13.69 7.69
N SER A 675 -8.94 14.05 8.85
CA SER A 675 -8.80 15.38 9.44
C SER A 675 -7.35 15.65 9.83
N VAL A 676 -6.93 16.89 9.65
CA VAL A 676 -5.56 17.32 9.98
C VAL A 676 -5.38 17.38 11.48
N VAL A 677 -4.42 16.67 12.02
CA VAL A 677 -4.00 16.77 13.42
C VAL A 677 -3.00 17.89 13.57
N TRP A 678 -1.98 17.92 12.73
CA TRP A 678 -1.00 18.98 12.65
C TRP A 678 -0.25 18.99 11.32
N LYS A 679 0.35 20.15 10.99
CA LYS A 679 1.32 20.35 9.93
C LYS A 679 2.54 21.00 10.51
N LYS A 680 3.73 20.57 10.14
CA LYS A 680 4.99 21.13 10.62
C LYS A 680 5.97 21.30 9.48
N PRO A 681 6.79 22.36 9.47
CA PRO A 681 7.83 22.53 8.46
C PRO A 681 8.76 21.32 8.40
N ARG A 682 9.06 20.88 7.19
CA ARG A 682 10.02 19.80 6.94
C ARG A 682 11.45 20.25 7.23
N GLY A 683 11.76 21.55 7.05
CA GLY A 683 13.11 22.10 7.25
C GLY A 683 14.15 21.39 6.40
N ASP A 684 15.27 20.96 7.03
CA ASP A 684 16.32 20.17 6.40
C ASP A 684 15.99 18.66 6.30
N GLY A 685 14.79 18.24 6.75
CA GLY A 685 14.38 16.85 6.78
C GLY A 685 14.39 16.19 5.41
N LEU A 686 15.10 15.08 5.28
CA LEU A 686 15.18 14.26 4.08
C LEU A 686 14.02 13.27 4.01
N TYR A 687 13.76 12.55 5.11
CA TYR A 687 12.70 11.55 5.19
C TYR A 687 12.22 11.33 6.64
N VAL A 688 11.04 10.73 6.78
CA VAL A 688 10.53 10.22 8.05
C VAL A 688 11.01 8.76 8.20
N ALA A 689 11.89 8.50 9.17
CA ALA A 689 12.42 7.15 9.40
C ALA A 689 11.34 6.20 9.93
N GLY A 690 10.43 6.69 10.77
CA GLY A 690 9.33 5.92 11.32
C GLY A 690 8.67 6.63 12.50
N ILE A 691 7.70 5.91 13.06
CA ILE A 691 6.92 6.37 14.23
C ILE A 691 7.07 5.30 15.31
N VAL A 692 7.63 5.66 16.44
CA VAL A 692 7.86 4.73 17.55
C VAL A 692 7.60 5.42 18.88
N ASN A 693 6.90 4.75 19.79
CA ASN A 693 6.56 5.26 21.12
C ASN A 693 5.96 6.69 21.09
N GLY A 694 5.07 6.97 20.12
CA GLY A 694 4.43 8.28 19.96
C GLY A 694 5.34 9.39 19.45
N ARG A 695 6.51 9.06 18.90
CA ARG A 695 7.47 9.99 18.28
C ARG A 695 7.61 9.74 16.80
N VAL A 696 7.55 10.78 16.00
CA VAL A 696 7.84 10.80 14.55
C VAL A 696 9.31 11.18 14.38
N LEU A 697 10.13 10.26 13.88
CA LEU A 697 11.57 10.47 13.71
C LEU A 697 11.85 11.00 12.30
N VAL A 698 12.42 12.18 12.23
CA VAL A 698 12.75 12.87 10.97
C VAL A 698 14.25 12.97 10.83
N VAL A 699 14.78 12.31 9.80
CA VAL A 699 16.22 12.38 9.47
C VAL A 699 16.45 13.53 8.51
N GLY A 700 17.32 14.46 8.87
CA GLY A 700 17.74 15.61 8.09
C GLY A 700 19.12 15.44 7.48
N ARG A 701 19.63 16.52 6.87
CA ARG A 701 20.93 16.53 6.17
C ARG A 701 22.14 16.43 7.10
N GLY A 702 22.00 16.77 8.35
CA GLY A 702 23.06 16.73 9.35
C GLY A 702 22.53 16.56 10.76
N SER A 703 21.25 16.23 10.88
CA SER A 703 20.62 16.05 12.17
C SER A 703 19.43 15.10 12.11
N VAL A 704 19.05 14.57 13.27
CA VAL A 704 17.80 13.85 13.46
C VAL A 704 16.97 14.57 14.51
N ARG A 705 15.68 14.70 14.27
CA ARG A 705 14.75 15.28 15.24
C ARG A 705 13.56 14.36 15.46
N ALA A 706 12.96 14.46 16.63
CA ALA A 706 11.72 13.77 16.94
C ALA A 706 10.59 14.78 17.20
N LEU A 707 9.40 14.47 16.69
CA LEU A 707 8.17 15.22 16.93
C LEU A 707 7.17 14.34 17.67
N HIS A 708 6.40 14.89 18.60
CA HIS A 708 5.29 14.17 19.19
C HIS A 708 4.20 13.87 18.15
N LEU A 709 3.78 12.63 18.04
CA LEU A 709 2.74 12.21 17.09
C LEU A 709 1.39 12.92 17.38
N LYS A 710 1.11 13.26 18.61
CA LYS A 710 -0.15 13.88 19.06
C LYS A 710 -0.37 15.30 18.53
N ASP A 711 0.70 16.12 18.47
CA ASP A 711 0.60 17.58 18.23
C ASP A 711 1.76 18.17 17.38
N GLY A 712 2.74 17.33 17.01
CA GLY A 712 3.90 17.76 16.24
C GLY A 712 4.88 18.68 17.00
N SER A 713 4.76 18.81 18.32
CA SER A 713 5.74 19.53 19.14
C SER A 713 7.08 18.75 19.19
N PRO A 714 8.22 19.42 19.41
CA PRO A 714 9.50 18.73 19.57
C PRO A 714 9.45 17.72 20.72
N ALA A 715 9.88 16.47 20.46
CA ALA A 715 9.92 15.41 21.47
C ALA A 715 11.30 15.26 22.14
N TRP A 716 12.33 15.86 21.53
CA TRP A 716 13.67 15.98 22.12
C TRP A 716 14.01 17.43 22.41
N LYS A 717 14.91 17.67 23.37
CA LYS A 717 15.34 19.04 23.73
C LYS A 717 16.03 19.76 22.57
N SER A 718 16.80 19.02 21.79
CA SER A 718 17.49 19.52 20.59
C SER A 718 17.61 18.41 19.54
N PRO A 719 17.75 18.75 18.24
CA PRO A 719 18.08 17.77 17.22
C PRO A 719 19.42 17.08 17.48
N ALA A 720 19.47 15.76 17.29
CA ALA A 720 20.71 15.00 17.38
C ALA A 720 21.58 15.27 16.15
N LYS A 721 22.82 15.67 16.34
CA LYS A 721 23.79 15.88 15.23
C LYS A 721 24.32 14.55 14.73
N ILE A 722 24.29 14.36 13.41
CA ILE A 722 24.85 13.21 12.71
C ILE A 722 25.64 13.69 11.49
N ASP A 723 26.48 12.84 10.92
CA ASP A 723 27.04 13.07 9.58
C ASP A 723 25.95 12.89 8.50
N VAL A 724 26.24 13.38 7.31
CA VAL A 724 25.30 13.34 6.17
C VAL A 724 24.83 11.91 5.89
N PRO A 725 23.52 11.65 5.86
CA PRO A 725 23.01 10.30 5.55
C PRO A 725 23.40 9.82 4.15
N SER A 726 23.70 8.53 4.02
CA SER A 726 24.05 7.86 2.76
C SER A 726 22.96 6.91 2.25
N GLY A 727 21.93 6.65 3.07
CA GLY A 727 20.81 5.77 2.78
C GLY A 727 19.70 5.95 3.83
N ARG A 728 18.61 5.21 3.66
CA ARG A 728 17.51 5.21 4.63
C ARG A 728 17.85 4.32 5.82
N GLY A 729 17.64 4.86 7.00
CA GLY A 729 17.86 4.17 8.24
C GLY A 729 16.72 3.24 8.63
N VAL A 730 16.90 2.52 9.71
CA VAL A 730 15.98 1.52 10.25
C VAL A 730 15.84 1.69 11.76
N ILE A 731 14.66 1.35 12.29
CA ILE A 731 14.39 1.36 13.74
C ILE A 731 14.45 -0.08 14.26
N ALA A 732 15.21 -0.29 15.34
CA ALA A 732 15.25 -1.54 16.07
C ALA A 732 14.96 -1.28 17.55
N GLY A 733 13.82 -1.76 18.04
CA GLY A 733 13.36 -1.50 19.40
C GLY A 733 13.33 0.00 19.73
N ASN A 734 14.19 0.45 20.63
CA ASN A 734 14.35 1.86 21.01
C ASN A 734 15.56 2.53 20.35
N ARG A 735 16.11 1.97 19.30
CA ARG A 735 17.27 2.49 18.57
C ARG A 735 16.88 2.89 17.14
N LEU A 736 17.37 4.03 16.69
CA LEU A 736 17.35 4.46 15.30
C LEU A 736 18.76 4.33 14.74
N LEU A 737 18.92 3.53 13.68
CA LEU A 737 20.19 3.34 12.97
C LEU A 737 20.13 4.16 11.69
N VAL A 738 21.04 5.08 11.51
CA VAL A 738 21.14 5.94 10.33
C VAL A 738 22.46 5.69 9.61
N PRO A 739 22.43 5.22 8.36
CA PRO A 739 23.65 5.09 7.56
C PRO A 739 24.17 6.47 7.18
N THR A 740 25.46 6.69 7.35
CA THR A 740 26.09 7.98 7.12
C THR A 740 27.28 7.87 6.16
N ARG A 741 27.65 9.01 5.58
CA ARG A 741 28.64 9.10 4.51
C ARG A 741 30.05 8.73 4.97
N THR A 742 30.49 9.22 6.12
CA THR A 742 31.88 9.08 6.59
C THR A 742 32.01 8.34 7.90
N GLU A 743 30.96 8.33 8.72
CA GLU A 743 30.97 7.74 10.06
C GLU A 743 30.37 6.31 10.12
N GLY A 744 29.93 5.76 8.98
CA GLY A 744 29.31 4.45 8.90
C GLY A 744 27.85 4.48 9.38
N ILE A 745 27.52 3.84 10.50
CA ILE A 745 26.17 3.85 11.05
C ILE A 745 26.14 4.59 12.38
N ALA A 746 25.33 5.63 12.44
CA ALA A 746 25.01 6.33 13.68
C ALA A 746 23.81 5.65 14.35
N VAL A 747 23.95 5.26 15.60
CA VAL A 747 22.91 4.64 16.43
C VAL A 747 22.43 5.64 17.48
N LEU A 748 21.17 6.01 17.44
CA LEU A 748 20.54 6.99 18.31
C LEU A 748 19.53 6.33 19.23
N ASP A 749 19.45 6.78 20.47
CA ASP A 749 18.35 6.42 21.37
C ASP A 749 17.08 7.19 20.98
N VAL A 750 15.97 6.46 20.75
CA VAL A 750 14.71 7.06 20.32
C VAL A 750 14.04 7.92 21.38
N ALA A 751 14.26 7.62 22.67
CA ALA A 751 13.63 8.33 23.76
C ALA A 751 14.26 9.71 23.97
N THR A 752 15.61 9.78 23.92
CA THR A 752 16.38 10.98 24.28
C THR A 752 16.97 11.71 23.07
N GLY A 753 17.21 11.00 21.96
CA GLY A 753 17.94 11.50 20.80
C GLY A 753 19.46 11.46 20.98
N GLU A 754 19.96 10.88 22.06
CA GLU A 754 21.39 10.77 22.29
C GLU A 754 22.04 9.78 21.33
N LEU A 755 23.24 10.12 20.89
CA LEU A 755 24.08 9.25 20.06
C LEU A 755 24.69 8.17 20.95
N VAL A 756 24.26 6.91 20.74
CA VAL A 756 24.71 5.75 21.50
C VAL A 756 26.07 5.26 21.03
N THR A 757 26.22 5.12 19.71
CA THR A 757 27.48 4.67 19.09
C THR A 757 27.53 5.04 17.62
N LYS A 758 28.74 4.97 17.05
CA LYS A 758 29.03 5.07 15.63
C LYS A 758 29.85 3.86 15.21
N THR A 759 29.39 3.13 14.22
CA THR A 759 30.05 1.92 13.74
C THR A 759 30.55 2.13 12.32
N LYS A 760 31.86 2.22 12.14
CA LYS A 760 32.49 2.29 10.82
C LYS A 760 32.46 0.93 10.16
N LEU A 761 32.14 0.89 8.87
CA LEU A 761 32.29 -0.30 8.06
C LEU A 761 33.77 -0.52 7.69
N PRO A 762 34.21 -1.78 7.48
CA PRO A 762 35.56 -2.08 7.04
C PRO A 762 35.92 -1.33 5.76
N ASN A 763 37.18 -0.93 5.63
CA ASN A 763 37.73 -0.26 4.43
C ASN A 763 37.04 1.06 4.04
N GLY A 764 36.46 1.80 5.02
CA GLY A 764 35.81 3.09 4.75
C GLY A 764 34.59 3.02 3.84
N ARG A 765 33.98 1.84 3.72
CA ARG A 765 32.77 1.62 2.91
C ARG A 765 31.58 2.41 3.43
N ARG A 766 30.68 2.77 2.52
CA ARG A 766 29.48 3.55 2.83
C ARG A 766 28.25 2.65 2.85
N PRO A 767 27.53 2.57 3.99
CA PRO A 767 26.28 1.84 4.02
C PRO A 767 25.21 2.56 3.18
N GLY A 768 24.32 1.77 2.57
CA GLY A 768 23.16 2.26 1.84
C GLY A 768 21.85 2.15 2.64
N ASN A 769 20.76 1.75 1.97
CA ASN A 769 19.48 1.52 2.64
C ASN A 769 19.56 0.31 3.58
N LEU A 770 19.10 0.46 4.82
CA LEU A 770 19.21 -0.54 5.86
C LEU A 770 17.89 -1.27 6.09
N VAL A 771 18.00 -2.59 6.30
CA VAL A 771 16.95 -3.42 6.94
C VAL A 771 17.61 -4.32 7.98
N ILE A 772 16.82 -4.84 8.91
CA ILE A 772 17.29 -5.71 9.98
C ILE A 772 16.45 -6.97 10.01
N ALA A 773 17.13 -8.12 10.06
CA ALA A 773 16.51 -9.42 10.29
C ALA A 773 17.33 -10.20 11.31
N GLY A 774 16.68 -10.68 12.37
CA GLY A 774 17.39 -11.25 13.52
C GLY A 774 18.36 -10.26 14.13
N GLY A 775 19.60 -10.68 14.34
CA GLY A 775 20.70 -9.82 14.81
C GLY A 775 21.60 -9.24 13.73
N THR A 776 21.16 -9.30 12.47
CA THR A 776 21.95 -8.93 11.29
C THR A 776 21.37 -7.69 10.62
N ILE A 777 22.22 -6.73 10.25
CA ILE A 777 21.90 -5.61 9.36
C ILE A 777 22.20 -6.05 7.93
N VAL A 778 21.26 -5.80 7.03
CA VAL A 778 21.49 -5.86 5.58
C VAL A 778 21.47 -4.43 5.05
N SER A 779 22.54 -4.04 4.38
CA SER A 779 22.75 -2.73 3.78
C SER A 779 22.84 -2.85 2.26
N GLN A 780 21.90 -2.22 1.55
CA GLN A 780 21.97 -2.13 0.09
C GLN A 780 22.50 -0.76 -0.34
N GLY A 781 23.76 -0.74 -0.73
CA GLY A 781 24.42 0.41 -1.32
C GLY A 781 24.16 0.52 -2.83
N VAL A 782 24.95 1.37 -3.49
CA VAL A 782 24.85 1.62 -4.93
C VAL A 782 25.51 0.53 -5.79
N ASP A 783 26.59 -0.09 -5.29
CA ASP A 783 27.42 -1.07 -5.97
C ASP A 783 27.52 -2.42 -5.25
N ALA A 784 27.01 -2.52 -4.02
CA ALA A 784 27.04 -3.75 -3.25
C ALA A 784 25.86 -3.87 -2.29
N VAL A 785 25.56 -5.12 -1.91
CA VAL A 785 24.76 -5.46 -0.74
C VAL A 785 25.68 -6.13 0.28
N GLU A 786 25.51 -5.79 1.54
CA GLU A 786 26.35 -6.24 2.63
C GLU A 786 25.50 -6.66 3.83
N ALA A 787 25.92 -7.72 4.52
CA ALA A 787 25.38 -8.08 5.81
C ALA A 787 26.47 -7.98 6.89
N PHE A 788 26.09 -7.51 8.06
CA PHE A 788 27.00 -7.39 9.20
C PHE A 788 26.22 -7.36 10.52
N PRO A 789 26.90 -7.69 11.65
CA PRO A 789 26.28 -7.73 12.96
C PRO A 789 25.63 -6.40 13.37
N LEU A 790 24.50 -6.49 14.07
CA LEU A 790 23.86 -5.32 14.67
C LEU A 790 24.74 -4.78 15.81
N PRO A 791 25.15 -3.48 15.82
CA PRO A 791 25.93 -2.89 16.89
C PRO A 791 25.05 -2.68 18.15
N LEU A 792 25.15 -3.60 19.10
CA LEU A 792 24.30 -3.59 20.32
C LEU A 792 24.91 -2.75 21.45
N GLN A 793 26.24 -2.63 21.53
CA GLN A 793 26.94 -1.88 22.55
C GLN A 793 28.11 -1.08 21.98
N PRO A 794 28.51 0.02 22.62
CA PRO A 794 29.81 0.60 22.30
C PRO A 794 30.87 -0.47 22.56
N ARG A 795 31.75 -0.75 21.61
CA ARG A 795 32.97 -1.52 21.89
C ARG A 795 33.75 -0.73 22.92
N PRO A 796 34.24 -1.39 23.99
CA PRO A 796 35.00 -0.75 25.02
C PRO A 796 36.24 -0.01 24.47
#